data_92c0d9dd7f9ffaf926d022e185eb275f
#
_entry.id   92c0d9dd7f9ffaf926d022e185eb275f
#
_cell.length_a   1.000
_cell.length_b   1.000
_cell.length_c   1.000
_cell.angle_alpha   90.00
_cell.angle_beta   90.00
_cell.angle_gamma   90.00
#
_symmetry.space_group_name_H-M   'P 1'
#
loop_
_entity.id
_entity.type
_entity.pdbx_description
1 polymer ?
#
loop_
_entity_poly.entity_id
_entity_poly.type
_entity_poly.pdbx_seq_one_letter_code
_entity_poly.pdbx_strand_id
1 'polypeptide(L)'
;MKKHLLAVLVSHIVATTANAEPDYWHYADKSRNQLGNQKVYSLDETALHQSLSAVGEESIEVVLPLPTGEKVTFKLFPSQVMAPELAAKYVNIRTFTGVDKHNSAHRGHFNMDESGFYGMFNYQGKHIYIDPKRETKGLYSVYNRDAQSRQVNQLRQQAPRRHSQPVTSHHHEYTQSRLSKASYPNTEIVYRLAVATTGEYAAYHGGTKEKVMSALVTMTNRLNDVYSRDMAIRFQLVEGSDKLIFLDTNSDPFDNTDADIDKVSAVINEHIGLENYDVGHLVGTGGGGLAGFEVVCTELKAEGVTGSEQPDNDAFHVDYVAHEIGHQLGAEHTFNGTAGACAGNRVNTSAYEPGSGSTIMGYAGICDEQDLQANSDPYFHAHSLEQMMAFTREKAGKNCGTHSPKTNQRPVANAGNDFTVPARTPFKLTGSATDADGDKLSYSWQQYNIGSASDSKQSDGVDEGGRPIFRTFNPTESVERTLPKLSDVLKGSLSYGEAYATTTRTLDFRLVVRDANGGVAEDDMQVSVVANDSGFEVKLPDASSQWRTNQQIVSWYTADSENAPVNCEQVDILLSIDGGEQFVTTLASKVTNNGQFEVALPALKTNKARIMVRCSDNIFFAINNGDFSITNESGAEVKPKVTGQKPLTVAEDKSITVQLRDLTMATAQSIDSIEIAGGDNYTIQGTTITPKTNFNGNLQAQVVVKRGAMQSDPYNLSIAVTPVNDAPVAQDDTASVEYGAKQIQVKVLENDSDLDGDALKLTGVNYAGNGTVTFNEQMIIYTAPADFSGKEQISYTVSDAQGATTTGQLDVTVKEKTKVTGPTPTPEPISKDNADKSSDSGSLWSLLGIMLLGLRRQWSLRA
;
A
#
# COMPACT_ATOMS: atom_id res chain seq x y z
N MET A 1 -34.48 -68.30 -20.56
CA MET A 1 -33.72 -67.30 -21.34
C MET A 1 -34.38 -65.93 -21.19
N LYS A 2 -34.01 -65.15 -20.22
CA LYS A 2 -34.43 -63.72 -20.09
C LYS A 2 -33.17 -62.92 -19.81
N LYS A 3 -32.81 -62.05 -20.73
CA LYS A 3 -31.72 -61.08 -20.59
C LYS A 3 -32.21 -59.90 -19.77
N HIS A 4 -31.59 -59.63 -18.64
CA HIS A 4 -31.75 -58.37 -17.89
C HIS A 4 -30.75 -57.37 -18.40
N LEU A 5 -31.26 -56.23 -18.91
CA LEU A 5 -30.52 -55.04 -19.28
C LEU A 5 -30.37 -54.22 -18.00
N LEU A 6 -29.14 -54.01 -17.55
CA LEU A 6 -28.79 -53.12 -16.44
C LEU A 6 -28.42 -51.78 -17.06
N ALA A 7 -29.27 -50.80 -16.87
CA ALA A 7 -28.97 -49.41 -17.23
C ALA A 7 -28.11 -48.80 -16.11
N VAL A 8 -26.84 -48.47 -16.40
CA VAL A 8 -25.97 -47.73 -15.51
C VAL A 8 -26.22 -46.24 -15.77
N LEU A 9 -26.82 -45.56 -14.81
CA LEU A 9 -26.93 -44.12 -14.77
C LEU A 9 -25.52 -43.57 -14.37
N VAL A 10 -24.78 -43.02 -15.31
CA VAL A 10 -23.55 -42.24 -15.00
C VAL A 10 -23.99 -40.84 -14.71
N SER A 11 -24.11 -40.52 -13.42
CA SER A 11 -24.24 -39.11 -12.95
C SER A 11 -22.89 -38.45 -13.14
N HIS A 12 -22.79 -37.54 -14.10
CA HIS A 12 -21.66 -36.60 -14.18
C HIS A 12 -21.78 -35.63 -13.02
N ILE A 13 -20.99 -35.87 -11.97
CA ILE A 13 -20.66 -34.85 -10.99
C ILE A 13 -19.66 -33.95 -11.70
N VAL A 14 -20.12 -32.80 -12.20
CA VAL A 14 -19.23 -31.72 -12.55
C VAL A 14 -18.72 -31.15 -11.23
N ALA A 15 -17.57 -31.65 -10.80
CA ALA A 15 -16.82 -30.97 -9.77
C ALA A 15 -16.34 -29.63 -10.38
N THR A 16 -16.96 -28.53 -9.99
CA THR A 16 -16.37 -27.21 -10.17
C THR A 16 -15.12 -27.19 -9.31
N THR A 17 -13.99 -27.55 -9.89
CA THR A 17 -12.70 -27.22 -9.32
C THR A 17 -12.62 -25.69 -9.33
N ALA A 18 -12.66 -25.08 -8.16
CA ALA A 18 -12.15 -23.72 -8.01
C ALA A 18 -10.77 -23.75 -8.68
N ASN A 19 -10.59 -23.01 -9.76
CA ASN A 19 -9.32 -22.91 -10.44
C ASN A 19 -8.35 -22.30 -9.42
N ALA A 20 -7.43 -23.11 -8.90
CA ALA A 20 -6.33 -22.59 -8.13
C ALA A 20 -5.60 -21.59 -9.04
N GLU A 21 -5.32 -20.40 -8.51
CA GLU A 21 -4.53 -19.38 -9.23
C GLU A 21 -3.24 -20.04 -9.74
N PRO A 22 -2.85 -19.82 -11.00
CA PRO A 22 -1.68 -20.47 -11.56
C PRO A 22 -0.42 -20.02 -10.83
N ASP A 23 0.26 -20.96 -10.21
CA ASP A 23 1.51 -20.73 -9.50
C ASP A 23 2.69 -21.14 -10.37
N TYR A 24 3.39 -20.16 -10.92
CA TYR A 24 4.53 -20.35 -11.82
C TYR A 24 5.86 -20.52 -11.08
N TRP A 25 5.89 -20.31 -9.74
CA TRP A 25 7.11 -20.24 -8.95
C TRP A 25 7.35 -21.47 -8.10
N HIS A 26 8.55 -22.01 -8.20
CA HIS A 26 8.97 -23.18 -7.42
C HIS A 26 10.24 -22.85 -6.63
N TYR A 27 10.29 -23.24 -5.35
CA TYR A 27 11.47 -23.04 -4.53
C TYR A 27 12.64 -23.91 -5.03
N ALA A 28 13.74 -23.28 -5.43
CA ALA A 28 14.84 -23.96 -6.12
C ALA A 28 16.01 -24.34 -5.21
N ASP A 29 16.20 -23.64 -4.07
CA ASP A 29 17.38 -23.85 -3.24
C ASP A 29 17.05 -24.61 -1.95
N LYS A 30 17.71 -25.79 -1.79
CA LYS A 30 17.62 -26.62 -0.60
C LYS A 30 18.79 -26.40 0.38
N SER A 31 19.69 -25.45 0.12
CA SER A 31 20.82 -25.17 1.00
C SER A 31 20.39 -24.41 2.25
N ARG A 32 20.84 -24.87 3.43
CA ARG A 32 20.47 -24.31 4.75
C ARG A 32 21.16 -22.97 5.11
N ASN A 33 21.99 -22.41 4.23
CA ASN A 33 22.90 -21.29 4.54
C ASN A 33 22.52 -19.95 3.89
N GLN A 34 21.28 -19.72 3.50
CA GLN A 34 20.89 -18.41 3.04
C GLN A 34 20.41 -17.54 4.22
N LEU A 35 20.92 -16.30 4.28
CA LEU A 35 20.42 -15.26 5.15
C LEU A 35 18.90 -15.14 4.95
N GLY A 36 18.11 -15.07 6.03
CA GLY A 36 16.65 -15.16 6.03
C GLY A 36 15.89 -14.12 5.17
N ASN A 37 16.63 -13.25 4.48
CA ASN A 37 16.12 -12.13 3.69
C ASN A 37 16.27 -12.32 2.16
N GLN A 38 16.77 -13.46 1.70
CA GLN A 38 16.91 -13.79 0.28
C GLN A 38 16.58 -15.25 0.04
N LYS A 39 15.87 -15.55 -1.06
CA LYS A 39 15.58 -16.91 -1.54
C LYS A 39 15.72 -17.02 -3.04
N VAL A 40 16.01 -18.22 -3.51
CA VAL A 40 16.11 -18.55 -4.93
C VAL A 40 14.91 -19.38 -5.35
N TYR A 41 14.25 -18.94 -6.43
CA TYR A 41 13.12 -19.61 -7.03
C TYR A 41 13.41 -19.95 -8.50
N SER A 42 12.82 -21.01 -9.00
CA SER A 42 12.68 -21.25 -10.44
C SER A 42 11.32 -20.78 -10.91
N LEU A 43 11.25 -20.21 -12.11
CA LEU A 43 10.04 -19.71 -12.74
C LEU A 43 9.75 -20.52 -14.01
N ASP A 44 8.50 -20.91 -14.20
CA ASP A 44 8.00 -21.30 -15.52
C ASP A 44 7.80 -20.04 -16.38
N GLU A 45 8.91 -19.53 -16.94
CA GLU A 45 8.93 -18.32 -17.77
C GLU A 45 7.98 -18.43 -18.96
N THR A 46 7.86 -19.62 -19.55
CA THR A 46 7.03 -19.82 -20.74
C THR A 46 5.55 -19.66 -20.41
N ALA A 47 5.10 -20.32 -19.34
CA ALA A 47 3.70 -20.25 -18.92
C ALA A 47 3.33 -18.83 -18.43
N LEU A 48 4.20 -18.19 -17.65
CA LEU A 48 3.95 -16.81 -17.21
C LEU A 48 3.93 -15.84 -18.38
N HIS A 49 4.89 -15.95 -19.33
CA HIS A 49 4.93 -15.09 -20.50
C HIS A 49 3.68 -15.26 -21.39
N GLN A 50 3.20 -16.47 -21.58
CA GLN A 50 1.97 -16.74 -22.31
C GLN A 50 0.76 -16.09 -21.63
N SER A 51 0.65 -16.23 -20.32
CA SER A 51 -0.42 -15.64 -19.54
C SER A 51 -0.39 -14.12 -19.59
N LEU A 52 0.77 -13.50 -19.36
CA LEU A 52 0.95 -12.04 -19.47
C LEU A 52 0.74 -11.51 -20.90
N SER A 53 1.03 -12.33 -21.92
CA SER A 53 0.84 -11.96 -23.32
C SER A 53 -0.62 -12.03 -23.78
N ALA A 54 -1.43 -12.85 -23.12
CA ALA A 54 -2.85 -12.98 -23.43
C ALA A 54 -3.67 -11.81 -22.87
N VAL A 55 -3.11 -11.04 -21.93
CA VAL A 55 -3.78 -9.87 -21.33
C VAL A 55 -3.74 -8.71 -22.32
N GLY A 56 -4.90 -8.27 -22.77
CA GLY A 56 -5.09 -7.06 -23.57
C GLY A 56 -4.98 -5.79 -22.69
N GLU A 57 -6.06 -5.07 -22.53
CA GLU A 57 -6.16 -3.92 -21.60
C GLU A 57 -6.58 -4.36 -20.18
N GLU A 58 -7.03 -5.60 -20.02
CA GLU A 58 -7.49 -6.16 -18.75
C GLU A 58 -6.32 -6.46 -17.79
N SER A 59 -6.64 -6.80 -16.56
CA SER A 59 -5.66 -7.18 -15.53
C SER A 59 -5.54 -8.70 -15.42
N ILE A 60 -4.43 -9.16 -14.85
CA ILE A 60 -4.20 -10.58 -14.55
C ILE A 60 -3.72 -10.76 -13.12
N GLU A 61 -4.20 -11.80 -12.46
CA GLU A 61 -3.71 -12.20 -11.14
C GLU A 61 -2.49 -13.10 -11.28
N VAL A 62 -1.42 -12.72 -10.58
CA VAL A 62 -0.15 -13.45 -10.56
C VAL A 62 0.29 -13.68 -9.13
N VAL A 63 0.61 -14.92 -8.81
CA VAL A 63 1.21 -15.30 -7.53
C VAL A 63 2.70 -14.94 -7.56
N LEU A 64 3.17 -14.14 -6.60
CA LEU A 64 4.56 -13.70 -6.47
C LEU A 64 5.20 -14.30 -5.21
N PRO A 65 6.47 -14.71 -5.26
CA PRO A 65 7.19 -15.24 -4.11
C PRO A 65 7.72 -14.13 -3.21
N LEU A 66 7.82 -14.41 -1.90
CA LEU A 66 8.43 -13.54 -0.89
C LEU A 66 9.75 -14.13 -0.38
N PRO A 67 10.68 -13.31 0.14
CA PRO A 67 11.92 -13.79 0.75
C PRO A 67 11.70 -14.70 1.96
N THR A 68 10.54 -14.59 2.62
CA THR A 68 10.15 -15.45 3.74
C THR A 68 9.85 -16.89 3.30
N GLY A 69 9.51 -17.09 2.04
CA GLY A 69 9.03 -18.38 1.48
C GLY A 69 7.53 -18.44 1.32
N GLU A 70 6.83 -17.44 1.79
CA GLU A 70 5.41 -17.22 1.53
C GLU A 70 5.19 -16.69 0.12
N LYS A 71 3.95 -16.62 -0.31
CA LYS A 71 3.55 -16.10 -1.60
C LYS A 71 2.40 -15.11 -1.42
N VAL A 72 2.33 -14.15 -2.32
CA VAL A 72 1.29 -13.10 -2.35
C VAL A 72 0.72 -13.01 -3.76
N THR A 73 -0.58 -12.76 -3.89
CA THR A 73 -1.23 -12.58 -5.19
C THR A 73 -1.36 -11.11 -5.52
N PHE A 74 -0.78 -10.71 -6.65
CA PHE A 74 -0.91 -9.37 -7.20
C PHE A 74 -1.80 -9.38 -8.43
N LYS A 75 -2.62 -8.37 -8.56
CA LYS A 75 -3.36 -8.03 -9.77
C LYS A 75 -2.50 -7.08 -10.59
N LEU A 76 -2.02 -7.55 -11.75
CA LEU A 76 -1.15 -6.79 -12.65
C LEU A 76 -1.97 -6.13 -13.75
N PHE A 77 -1.71 -4.85 -13.98
CA PHE A 77 -2.32 -4.03 -15.02
C PHE A 77 -1.24 -3.62 -16.02
N PRO A 78 -1.49 -3.71 -17.34
CA PRO A 78 -0.54 -3.20 -18.34
C PRO A 78 -0.19 -1.74 -18.09
N SER A 79 1.08 -1.40 -18.23
CA SER A 79 1.59 -0.05 -18.06
C SER A 79 2.38 0.41 -19.28
N GLN A 80 2.57 1.72 -19.42
CA GLN A 80 3.29 2.31 -20.55
C GLN A 80 4.56 2.99 -20.07
N VAL A 81 5.68 2.28 -20.15
CA VAL A 81 7.03 2.80 -19.84
C VAL A 81 7.74 3.31 -21.09
N MET A 82 7.34 2.86 -22.27
CA MET A 82 7.84 3.29 -23.57
C MET A 82 6.78 4.11 -24.31
N ALA A 83 7.23 5.09 -25.10
CA ALA A 83 6.34 5.75 -26.08
C ALA A 83 5.71 4.70 -27.01
N PRO A 84 4.48 4.92 -27.54
CA PRO A 84 3.76 3.90 -28.31
C PRO A 84 4.55 3.35 -29.50
N GLU A 85 5.26 4.21 -30.23
CA GLU A 85 6.06 3.85 -31.38
C GLU A 85 7.27 2.98 -31.00
N LEU A 86 7.89 3.29 -29.86
CA LEU A 86 8.98 2.48 -29.30
C LEU A 86 8.46 1.13 -28.82
N ALA A 87 7.33 1.11 -28.12
CA ALA A 87 6.68 -0.13 -27.65
C ALA A 87 6.30 -1.05 -28.83
N ALA A 88 5.80 -0.48 -29.93
CA ALA A 88 5.49 -1.23 -31.15
C ALA A 88 6.72 -1.88 -31.80
N LYS A 89 7.91 -1.32 -31.59
CA LYS A 89 9.19 -1.89 -32.07
C LYS A 89 9.71 -2.99 -31.14
N TYR A 90 9.46 -2.91 -29.83
CA TYR A 90 9.93 -3.82 -28.81
C TYR A 90 8.77 -4.61 -28.16
N VAL A 91 7.93 -5.23 -28.97
CA VAL A 91 6.68 -5.89 -28.57
C VAL A 91 6.85 -7.02 -27.52
N ASN A 92 8.06 -7.58 -27.42
CA ASN A 92 8.37 -8.61 -26.46
C ASN A 92 8.65 -8.07 -25.05
N ILE A 93 8.83 -6.76 -24.89
CA ILE A 93 9.01 -6.11 -23.59
C ILE A 93 7.65 -5.64 -23.10
N ARG A 94 7.17 -6.22 -22.02
CA ARG A 94 5.88 -5.88 -21.43
C ARG A 94 6.08 -5.34 -20.04
N THR A 95 5.35 -4.30 -19.69
CA THR A 95 5.42 -3.65 -18.39
C THR A 95 4.05 -3.63 -17.72
N PHE A 96 4.07 -3.70 -16.39
CA PHE A 96 2.86 -3.76 -15.57
C PHE A 96 3.04 -2.93 -14.31
N THR A 97 1.95 -2.33 -13.85
CA THR A 97 1.78 -1.94 -12.45
C THR A 97 1.00 -3.04 -11.74
N GLY A 98 1.20 -3.22 -10.45
CA GLY A 98 0.52 -4.27 -9.70
C GLY A 98 0.05 -3.80 -8.33
N VAL A 99 -1.04 -4.41 -7.88
CA VAL A 99 -1.62 -4.18 -6.55
C VAL A 99 -1.89 -5.54 -5.91
N ASP A 100 -1.52 -5.71 -4.65
CA ASP A 100 -1.86 -6.91 -3.88
C ASP A 100 -3.38 -7.05 -3.80
N LYS A 101 -3.87 -8.23 -4.15
CA LYS A 101 -5.30 -8.58 -4.14
C LYS A 101 -5.99 -8.32 -2.80
N HIS A 102 -5.25 -8.37 -1.70
CA HIS A 102 -5.79 -8.30 -0.33
C HIS A 102 -5.43 -7.02 0.41
N ASN A 103 -4.47 -6.23 -0.10
CA ASN A 103 -4.06 -4.97 0.53
C ASN A 103 -3.60 -3.96 -0.53
N SER A 104 -4.43 -2.97 -0.81
CA SER A 104 -4.15 -1.94 -1.81
C SER A 104 -2.96 -1.02 -1.50
N ALA A 105 -2.44 -1.04 -0.26
CA ALA A 105 -1.19 -0.37 0.09
C ALA A 105 0.04 -1.07 -0.49
N HIS A 106 -0.05 -2.36 -0.80
CA HIS A 106 1.03 -3.11 -1.42
C HIS A 106 0.95 -2.97 -2.94
N ARG A 107 1.87 -2.22 -3.51
CA ARG A 107 1.94 -1.92 -4.94
C ARG A 107 3.32 -2.19 -5.48
N GLY A 108 3.44 -2.30 -6.78
CA GLY A 108 4.73 -2.49 -7.42
C GLY A 108 4.70 -2.34 -8.93
N HIS A 109 5.90 -2.39 -9.50
CA HIS A 109 6.15 -2.32 -10.93
C HIS A 109 6.87 -3.56 -11.40
N PHE A 110 6.43 -4.08 -12.55
CA PHE A 110 6.89 -5.35 -13.08
C PHE A 110 7.15 -5.24 -14.57
N ASN A 111 8.09 -6.03 -15.08
CA ASN A 111 8.26 -6.23 -16.52
C ASN A 111 8.65 -7.66 -16.84
N MET A 112 8.32 -8.06 -18.03
CA MET A 112 8.66 -9.38 -18.59
C MET A 112 9.18 -9.20 -20.00
N ASP A 113 10.30 -9.82 -20.29
CA ASP A 113 10.94 -9.86 -21.61
C ASP A 113 11.73 -11.17 -21.79
N GLU A 114 12.57 -11.23 -22.83
CA GLU A 114 13.40 -12.43 -23.12
C GLU A 114 14.49 -12.70 -22.06
N SER A 115 14.83 -11.69 -21.25
CA SER A 115 15.82 -11.81 -20.15
C SER A 115 15.18 -12.34 -18.88
N GLY A 116 13.86 -12.30 -18.77
CA GLY A 116 13.09 -12.83 -17.65
C GLY A 116 12.03 -11.87 -17.11
N PHE A 117 11.55 -12.19 -15.91
CA PHE A 117 10.59 -11.40 -15.15
C PHE A 117 11.31 -10.57 -14.09
N TYR A 118 11.03 -9.28 -14.04
CA TYR A 118 11.55 -8.35 -13.05
C TYR A 118 10.41 -7.78 -12.23
N GLY A 119 10.64 -7.60 -10.93
CA GLY A 119 9.64 -7.00 -10.05
C GLY A 119 10.28 -6.16 -8.95
N MET A 120 9.62 -5.06 -8.62
CA MET A 120 9.86 -4.27 -7.42
C MET A 120 8.50 -3.92 -6.82
N PHE A 121 8.27 -4.26 -5.57
CA PHE A 121 7.00 -3.98 -4.89
C PHE A 121 7.18 -3.82 -3.38
N ASN A 122 6.33 -3.04 -2.76
CA ASN A 122 6.29 -2.94 -1.31
C ASN A 122 5.37 -4.02 -0.72
N TYR A 123 5.78 -4.58 0.41
CA TYR A 123 5.02 -5.57 1.16
C TYR A 123 5.33 -5.44 2.67
N GLN A 124 4.33 -5.09 3.47
CA GLN A 124 4.45 -4.93 4.93
C GLN A 124 5.63 -4.04 5.36
N GLY A 125 5.78 -2.88 4.72
CA GLY A 125 6.85 -1.92 5.02
C GLY A 125 8.23 -2.32 4.52
N LYS A 126 8.34 -3.37 3.68
CA LYS A 126 9.59 -3.79 3.03
C LYS A 126 9.47 -3.72 1.52
N HIS A 127 10.54 -3.33 0.85
CA HIS A 127 10.63 -3.42 -0.60
C HIS A 127 11.22 -4.77 -1.00
N ILE A 128 10.46 -5.48 -1.83
CA ILE A 128 10.80 -6.81 -2.34
C ILE A 128 11.20 -6.66 -3.79
N TYR A 129 12.29 -7.35 -4.15
CA TYR A 129 12.84 -7.38 -5.50
C TYR A 129 12.82 -8.80 -6.03
N ILE A 130 12.51 -8.93 -7.31
CA ILE A 130 12.56 -10.19 -8.08
C ILE A 130 13.44 -9.91 -9.28
N ASP A 131 14.60 -10.58 -9.34
CA ASP A 131 15.56 -10.43 -10.43
C ASP A 131 16.01 -11.79 -10.96
N PRO A 132 16.09 -11.97 -12.30
CA PRO A 132 16.65 -13.19 -12.89
C PRO A 132 18.13 -13.30 -12.56
N LYS A 133 18.63 -14.51 -12.30
CA LYS A 133 20.04 -14.79 -12.13
C LYS A 133 20.73 -14.87 -13.50
N ARG A 134 21.69 -13.99 -13.76
CA ARG A 134 22.43 -13.91 -15.03
C ARG A 134 23.08 -15.22 -15.43
N GLU A 135 23.66 -15.94 -14.46
CA GLU A 135 24.43 -17.16 -14.72
C GLU A 135 23.57 -18.39 -14.98
N THR A 136 22.29 -18.36 -14.63
CA THR A 136 21.44 -19.54 -14.67
C THR A 136 20.02 -19.15 -15.10
N LYS A 137 19.69 -19.43 -16.36
CA LYS A 137 18.37 -19.15 -16.93
C LYS A 137 17.26 -19.86 -16.12
N GLY A 138 16.16 -19.13 -15.88
CA GLY A 138 14.99 -19.64 -15.17
C GLY A 138 15.14 -19.64 -13.64
N LEU A 139 16.27 -19.18 -13.09
CA LEU A 139 16.44 -18.98 -11.66
C LEU A 139 16.36 -17.49 -11.31
N TYR A 140 15.74 -17.20 -10.18
CA TYR A 140 15.46 -15.85 -9.71
C TYR A 140 15.90 -15.66 -8.27
N SER A 141 16.50 -14.51 -7.99
CA SER A 141 16.70 -14.00 -6.63
C SER A 141 15.46 -13.23 -6.20
N VAL A 142 14.88 -13.62 -5.07
CA VAL A 142 13.81 -12.88 -4.40
C VAL A 142 14.36 -12.41 -3.06
N TYR A 143 14.43 -11.11 -2.87
CA TYR A 143 15.12 -10.52 -1.72
C TYR A 143 14.50 -9.19 -1.29
N ASN A 144 14.79 -8.79 -0.05
CA ASN A 144 14.65 -7.40 0.39
C ASN A 144 16.03 -6.77 0.53
N ARG A 145 16.13 -5.45 0.58
CA ARG A 145 17.41 -4.73 0.62
C ARG A 145 18.29 -5.07 1.81
N ASP A 146 17.71 -5.44 2.95
CA ASP A 146 18.44 -5.84 4.15
C ASP A 146 19.33 -7.08 3.93
N ALA A 147 19.07 -7.85 2.86
CA ALA A 147 19.80 -9.07 2.54
C ALA A 147 21.06 -8.82 1.70
N GLN A 148 21.21 -7.66 1.11
CA GLN A 148 22.35 -7.37 0.26
C GLN A 148 23.54 -6.95 1.09
N SER A 149 24.65 -7.69 0.98
CA SER A 149 25.96 -7.24 1.41
C SER A 149 26.40 -6.07 0.52
N ARG A 150 27.04 -5.08 1.13
CA ARG A 150 27.69 -3.97 0.45
C ARG A 150 28.39 -4.44 -0.84
N GLN A 151 27.96 -3.95 -1.99
CA GLN A 151 28.78 -4.00 -3.18
C GLN A 151 29.91 -3.00 -2.96
N VAL A 152 31.11 -3.50 -2.70
CA VAL A 152 32.30 -2.69 -2.43
C VAL A 152 32.84 -2.15 -3.76
N ASN A 153 32.07 -1.32 -4.43
CA ASN A 153 32.58 -0.49 -5.52
C ASN A 153 32.57 0.95 -5.01
N GLN A 154 33.77 1.51 -4.94
CA GLN A 154 33.97 2.92 -4.58
C GLN A 154 33.42 3.84 -5.69
N LEU A 155 32.12 3.83 -5.84
CA LEU A 155 31.46 4.77 -6.75
C LEU A 155 31.53 6.16 -6.12
N ARG A 156 32.00 7.10 -6.88
CA ARG A 156 32.09 8.51 -6.47
C ARG A 156 30.82 9.20 -6.93
N GLN A 157 29.92 9.44 -6.03
CA GLN A 157 28.87 10.44 -6.26
C GLN A 157 29.44 11.83 -5.97
N GLN A 158 29.03 12.83 -6.73
CA GLN A 158 29.47 14.19 -6.62
C GLN A 158 28.32 15.12 -6.29
N ALA A 159 28.64 16.30 -5.73
CA ALA A 159 27.62 17.33 -5.55
C ALA A 159 27.04 17.76 -6.91
N PRO A 160 25.73 18.05 -6.99
CA PRO A 160 25.10 18.41 -8.24
C PRO A 160 25.69 19.70 -8.82
N ARG A 161 25.80 19.70 -10.15
CA ARG A 161 26.35 20.84 -10.90
C ARG A 161 25.33 21.98 -10.87
N ARG A 162 25.75 23.11 -10.29
CA ARG A 162 24.91 24.33 -10.25
C ARG A 162 25.38 25.30 -11.35
N HIS A 163 24.49 25.64 -12.25
CA HIS A 163 24.72 26.71 -13.21
C HIS A 163 24.40 28.05 -12.53
N SER A 164 25.38 28.98 -12.59
CA SER A 164 25.20 30.34 -12.09
C SER A 164 24.15 31.08 -12.94
N GLN A 165 22.89 30.95 -12.59
CA GLN A 165 21.91 31.99 -12.90
C GLN A 165 22.38 33.25 -12.15
N PRO A 166 22.24 34.46 -12.72
CA PRO A 166 22.49 35.66 -11.95
C PRO A 166 21.54 35.62 -10.74
N VAL A 167 22.11 35.29 -9.59
CA VAL A 167 21.42 35.30 -8.31
C VAL A 167 21.01 36.75 -8.06
N THR A 168 19.82 37.11 -8.44
CA THR A 168 19.10 38.12 -7.67
C THR A 168 19.03 37.50 -6.28
N SER A 169 19.88 38.03 -5.41
CA SER A 169 20.03 37.59 -4.03
C SER A 169 18.71 37.79 -3.27
N HIS A 170 17.80 36.87 -3.46
CA HIS A 170 16.83 36.50 -2.47
C HIS A 170 17.48 35.38 -1.65
N HIS A 171 18.32 35.77 -0.67
CA HIS A 171 18.38 35.05 0.56
C HIS A 171 16.91 34.96 1.03
N HIS A 172 16.19 33.92 0.61
CA HIS A 172 15.17 33.43 1.45
C HIS A 172 15.92 32.92 2.69
N GLU A 173 15.98 33.76 3.72
CA GLU A 173 15.90 33.23 5.06
C GLU A 173 14.74 32.26 5.00
N TYR A 174 15.05 30.96 4.97
CA TYR A 174 14.11 29.94 5.42
C TYR A 174 13.92 30.17 6.92
N THR A 175 13.30 31.31 7.26
CA THR A 175 12.50 31.34 8.47
C THR A 175 11.58 30.12 8.30
N GLN A 176 11.57 29.23 9.30
CA GLN A 176 10.58 28.17 9.48
C GLN A 176 9.18 28.67 9.15
N SER A 177 8.93 28.98 7.90
CA SER A 177 7.58 29.11 7.43
C SER A 177 7.11 27.66 7.44
N ARG A 178 6.27 27.31 8.40
CA ARG A 178 5.30 26.25 8.26
C ARG A 178 4.84 26.39 6.82
N LEU A 179 5.39 25.57 5.93
CA LEU A 179 4.94 25.59 4.57
C LEU A 179 3.45 25.44 4.66
N SER A 180 2.80 26.53 4.36
CA SER A 180 1.36 26.53 4.24
C SER A 180 1.06 25.28 3.47
N LYS A 181 0.17 24.42 3.97
CA LYS A 181 -0.39 23.24 3.32
C LYS A 181 -0.60 23.56 1.83
N ALA A 182 0.48 23.56 1.07
CA ALA A 182 0.45 23.84 -0.35
C ALA A 182 -0.28 22.65 -0.96
N SER A 183 -1.58 22.84 -1.07
CA SER A 183 -2.46 21.90 -1.73
C SER A 183 -2.12 21.92 -3.22
N TYR A 184 -1.03 21.24 -3.61
CA TYR A 184 -0.80 21.01 -5.01
C TYR A 184 -1.96 20.14 -5.53
N PRO A 185 -2.59 20.52 -6.65
CA PRO A 185 -3.62 19.67 -7.24
C PRO A 185 -3.04 18.29 -7.51
N ASN A 186 -3.83 17.25 -7.28
CA ASN A 186 -3.40 15.88 -7.54
C ASN A 186 -3.33 15.65 -9.05
N THR A 187 -2.16 15.96 -9.60
CA THR A 187 -1.86 15.93 -11.03
C THR A 187 -0.69 14.99 -11.23
N GLU A 188 -0.88 13.96 -12.05
CA GLU A 188 0.22 13.15 -12.53
C GLU A 188 1.00 13.93 -13.58
N ILE A 189 2.33 13.94 -13.48
CA ILE A 189 3.22 14.44 -14.54
C ILE A 189 3.94 13.26 -15.16
N VAL A 190 3.83 13.12 -16.47
CA VAL A 190 4.60 12.14 -17.24
C VAL A 190 5.69 12.89 -18.01
N TYR A 191 6.95 12.73 -17.57
CA TYR A 191 8.10 13.28 -18.28
C TYR A 191 8.62 12.31 -19.32
N ARG A 192 8.91 12.84 -20.51
CA ARG A 192 9.57 12.12 -21.61
C ARG A 192 11.05 11.99 -21.29
N LEU A 193 11.50 10.74 -21.07
CA LEU A 193 12.87 10.42 -20.67
C LEU A 193 13.68 9.92 -21.85
N ALA A 194 14.80 10.59 -22.14
CA ALA A 194 15.80 10.18 -23.13
C ALA A 194 17.03 9.63 -22.41
N VAL A 195 17.29 8.33 -22.52
CA VAL A 195 18.47 7.71 -21.90
C VAL A 195 19.47 7.29 -22.96
N ALA A 196 20.66 7.87 -22.89
CA ALA A 196 21.81 7.41 -23.66
C ALA A 196 22.59 6.35 -22.90
N THR A 197 23.25 5.43 -23.61
CA THR A 197 24.09 4.39 -23.00
C THR A 197 25.49 4.46 -23.56
N THR A 198 26.51 4.15 -22.75
CA THR A 198 27.85 3.88 -23.26
C THR A 198 27.92 2.49 -23.92
N GLY A 199 28.95 2.25 -24.74
CA GLY A 199 29.20 0.93 -25.33
C GLY A 199 29.46 -0.14 -24.27
N GLU A 200 30.12 0.24 -23.16
CA GLU A 200 30.40 -0.64 -22.02
C GLU A 200 29.12 -1.04 -21.29
N TYR A 201 28.17 -0.11 -21.10
CA TYR A 201 26.84 -0.44 -20.58
C TYR A 201 26.12 -1.44 -21.48
N ALA A 202 26.18 -1.21 -22.79
CA ALA A 202 25.58 -2.11 -23.75
C ALA A 202 26.24 -3.50 -23.74
N ALA A 203 27.56 -3.56 -23.69
CA ALA A 203 28.31 -4.82 -23.59
C ALA A 203 27.96 -5.59 -22.32
N TYR A 204 27.84 -4.89 -21.17
CA TYR A 204 27.41 -5.48 -19.90
C TYR A 204 26.02 -6.10 -20.01
N HIS A 205 25.11 -5.46 -20.69
CA HIS A 205 23.72 -5.96 -20.88
C HIS A 205 23.57 -6.91 -22.08
N GLY A 206 24.67 -7.43 -22.64
CA GLY A 206 24.68 -8.50 -23.63
C GLY A 206 24.73 -8.07 -25.08
N GLY A 207 25.09 -6.80 -25.36
CA GLY A 207 25.58 -6.28 -26.64
C GLY A 207 24.54 -6.23 -27.77
N THR A 208 23.25 -6.24 -27.48
CA THR A 208 22.18 -6.04 -28.48
C THR A 208 21.22 -4.95 -28.05
N LYS A 209 20.60 -4.25 -29.01
CA LYS A 209 19.63 -3.19 -28.72
C LYS A 209 18.43 -3.69 -27.91
N GLU A 210 17.97 -4.89 -28.17
CA GLU A 210 16.84 -5.52 -27.50
C GLU A 210 17.13 -5.72 -26.00
N LYS A 211 18.30 -6.27 -25.68
CA LYS A 211 18.70 -6.53 -24.28
C LYS A 211 19.00 -5.24 -23.52
N VAL A 212 19.63 -4.26 -24.17
CA VAL A 212 19.87 -2.95 -23.57
C VAL A 212 18.56 -2.20 -23.35
N MET A 213 17.62 -2.26 -24.30
CA MET A 213 16.28 -1.68 -24.15
C MET A 213 15.52 -2.34 -22.99
N SER A 214 15.62 -3.65 -22.83
CA SER A 214 15.07 -4.38 -21.67
C SER A 214 15.62 -3.83 -20.35
N ALA A 215 16.94 -3.62 -20.26
CA ALA A 215 17.57 -3.03 -19.08
C ALA A 215 17.09 -1.60 -18.81
N LEU A 216 16.98 -0.75 -19.83
CA LEU A 216 16.46 0.61 -19.72
C LEU A 216 14.98 0.63 -19.28
N VAL A 217 14.17 -0.29 -19.78
CA VAL A 217 12.75 -0.43 -19.35
C VAL A 217 12.67 -0.89 -17.90
N THR A 218 13.48 -1.85 -17.47
CA THR A 218 13.54 -2.30 -16.06
C THR A 218 13.94 -1.15 -15.14
N MET A 219 14.99 -0.40 -15.50
CA MET A 219 15.43 0.79 -14.77
C MET A 219 14.30 1.83 -14.66
N THR A 220 13.69 2.20 -15.79
CA THR A 220 12.62 3.20 -15.82
C THR A 220 11.40 2.74 -15.02
N ASN A 221 11.11 1.45 -15.05
CA ASN A 221 10.01 0.86 -14.26
C ASN A 221 10.26 0.99 -12.73
N ARG A 222 11.52 0.80 -12.29
CA ARG A 222 11.92 0.99 -10.88
C ARG A 222 11.94 2.47 -10.47
N LEU A 223 12.34 3.37 -11.36
CA LEU A 223 12.19 4.81 -11.14
C LEU A 223 10.71 5.16 -10.95
N ASN A 224 9.84 4.62 -11.81
CA ASN A 224 8.41 4.86 -11.72
C ASN A 224 7.79 4.33 -10.43
N ASP A 225 8.32 3.23 -9.84
CA ASP A 225 7.83 2.75 -8.54
C ASP A 225 8.01 3.81 -7.44
N VAL A 226 9.17 4.45 -7.40
CA VAL A 226 9.49 5.46 -6.38
C VAL A 226 8.80 6.78 -6.67
N TYR A 227 8.97 7.33 -7.87
CA TYR A 227 8.51 8.67 -8.21
C TYR A 227 6.99 8.77 -8.35
N SER A 228 6.31 7.72 -8.84
CA SER A 228 4.86 7.74 -8.95
C SER A 228 4.19 7.64 -7.57
N ARG A 229 4.75 6.85 -6.67
CA ARG A 229 4.25 6.69 -5.31
C ARG A 229 4.44 7.95 -4.48
N ASP A 230 5.62 8.57 -4.55
CA ASP A 230 5.99 9.67 -3.66
C ASP A 230 5.55 11.05 -4.22
N MET A 231 5.38 11.21 -5.54
CA MET A 231 5.14 12.53 -6.15
C MET A 231 4.14 12.56 -7.32
N ALA A 232 3.52 11.45 -7.67
CA ALA A 232 2.72 11.32 -8.89
C ALA A 232 3.50 11.76 -10.15
N ILE A 233 4.79 11.39 -10.25
CA ILE A 233 5.64 11.62 -11.42
C ILE A 233 5.97 10.28 -12.04
N ARG A 234 5.83 10.18 -13.36
CA ARG A 234 6.27 9.02 -14.15
C ARG A 234 7.22 9.44 -15.26
N PHE A 235 8.10 8.54 -15.60
CA PHE A 235 8.99 8.65 -16.74
C PHE A 235 8.56 7.69 -17.84
N GLN A 236 8.60 8.17 -19.08
CA GLN A 236 8.33 7.39 -20.28
C GLN A 236 9.47 7.53 -21.26
N LEU A 237 10.08 6.41 -21.65
CA LEU A 237 11.14 6.40 -22.66
C LEU A 237 10.62 6.93 -23.98
N VAL A 238 11.33 7.91 -24.56
CA VAL A 238 10.93 8.60 -25.79
C VAL A 238 10.98 7.71 -27.02
N GLU A 239 10.25 8.09 -28.05
CA GLU A 239 10.45 7.55 -29.40
C GLU A 239 11.90 7.75 -29.83
N GLY A 240 12.49 6.73 -30.47
CA GLY A 240 13.88 6.78 -30.92
C GLY A 240 14.91 6.54 -29.82
N SER A 241 14.54 6.18 -28.58
CA SER A 241 15.49 5.80 -27.52
C SER A 241 16.51 4.74 -27.97
N ASP A 242 16.16 3.89 -28.93
CA ASP A 242 17.07 2.92 -29.52
C ASP A 242 18.19 3.53 -30.37
N LYS A 243 18.10 4.81 -30.77
CA LYS A 243 19.18 5.55 -31.41
C LYS A 243 20.26 6.00 -30.43
N LEU A 244 19.91 6.07 -29.14
CA LEU A 244 20.81 6.44 -28.04
C LEU A 244 21.52 5.22 -27.42
N ILE A 245 21.25 4.02 -27.92
CA ILE A 245 21.94 2.79 -27.52
C ILE A 245 23.17 2.59 -28.43
N PHE A 246 24.33 2.85 -27.89
CA PHE A 246 25.61 2.64 -28.55
C PHE A 246 26.15 1.25 -28.16
N LEU A 247 26.50 0.42 -29.15
CA LEU A 247 26.89 -0.98 -28.92
C LEU A 247 28.42 -1.20 -28.95
N ASP A 248 29.14 -0.28 -29.55
CA ASP A 248 30.61 -0.41 -29.77
C ASP A 248 31.35 0.61 -28.91
N THR A 249 32.11 0.10 -27.95
CA THR A 249 32.91 0.86 -26.98
C THR A 249 34.03 1.67 -27.62
N ASN A 250 34.40 1.42 -28.91
CA ASN A 250 35.46 2.14 -29.59
C ASN A 250 34.93 3.31 -30.45
N SER A 251 33.63 3.38 -30.67
CA SER A 251 33.02 4.37 -31.55
C SER A 251 31.83 5.10 -30.92
N ASP A 252 31.48 4.79 -29.68
CA ASP A 252 30.46 5.57 -28.96
C ASP A 252 31.03 6.97 -28.63
N PRO A 253 30.16 7.99 -28.46
CA PRO A 253 30.58 9.36 -28.25
C PRO A 253 31.06 9.67 -26.82
N PHE A 254 31.06 8.69 -25.91
CA PHE A 254 31.32 8.85 -24.50
C PHE A 254 32.70 8.27 -24.08
N ASP A 255 33.26 8.82 -23.02
CA ASP A 255 34.49 8.32 -22.40
C ASP A 255 34.21 7.35 -21.23
N ASN A 256 32.92 7.07 -20.95
CA ASN A 256 32.44 6.25 -19.82
C ASN A 256 32.93 6.78 -18.46
N THR A 257 32.83 8.09 -18.27
CA THR A 257 33.21 8.82 -17.06
C THR A 257 32.15 9.89 -16.69
N ASP A 258 32.26 10.47 -15.51
CA ASP A 258 31.41 11.59 -15.06
C ASP A 258 31.58 12.87 -15.93
N ALA A 259 32.74 13.04 -16.59
CA ALA A 259 32.99 14.14 -17.53
C ALA A 259 32.05 14.11 -18.77
N ASP A 260 31.40 12.97 -19.05
CA ASP A 260 30.45 12.85 -20.14
C ASP A 260 29.19 13.68 -19.92
N ILE A 261 28.97 14.24 -18.73
CA ILE A 261 27.89 15.21 -18.47
C ILE A 261 27.97 16.43 -19.43
N ASP A 262 29.17 16.79 -19.88
CA ASP A 262 29.39 17.88 -20.84
C ASP A 262 29.02 17.50 -22.29
N LYS A 263 28.93 16.18 -22.59
CA LYS A 263 28.64 15.66 -23.93
C LYS A 263 27.18 15.19 -24.10
N VAL A 264 26.59 14.69 -23.06
CA VAL A 264 25.30 13.99 -23.12
C VAL A 264 24.19 14.84 -23.75
N SER A 265 24.12 16.14 -23.45
CA SER A 265 23.14 17.04 -24.03
C SER A 265 23.26 17.16 -25.54
N ALA A 266 24.49 17.29 -26.04
CA ALA A 266 24.75 17.39 -27.49
C ALA A 266 24.34 16.08 -28.20
N VAL A 267 24.73 14.94 -27.67
CA VAL A 267 24.41 13.61 -28.23
C VAL A 267 22.91 13.35 -28.26
N ILE A 268 22.21 13.59 -27.15
CA ILE A 268 20.74 13.39 -27.11
C ILE A 268 20.05 14.34 -28.09
N ASN A 269 20.46 15.62 -28.16
CA ASN A 269 19.87 16.58 -29.06
C ASN A 269 20.09 16.24 -30.54
N GLU A 270 21.26 15.68 -30.90
CA GLU A 270 21.55 15.23 -32.27
C GLU A 270 20.61 14.07 -32.69
N HIS A 271 20.35 13.11 -31.82
CA HIS A 271 19.64 11.89 -32.17
C HIS A 271 18.12 11.96 -31.94
N ILE A 272 17.68 12.76 -30.97
CA ILE A 272 16.27 12.86 -30.55
C ILE A 272 15.68 14.23 -30.88
N GLY A 273 16.45 15.30 -30.79
CA GLY A 273 15.99 16.69 -30.89
C GLY A 273 15.56 17.26 -29.55
N LEU A 274 15.96 18.52 -29.28
CA LEU A 274 15.76 19.19 -27.98
C LEU A 274 14.28 19.23 -27.56
N GLU A 275 13.34 19.35 -28.48
CA GLU A 275 11.89 19.46 -28.22
C GLU A 275 11.21 18.13 -27.90
N ASN A 276 11.90 16.98 -28.12
CA ASN A 276 11.26 15.66 -28.06
C ASN A 276 11.48 14.91 -26.75
N TYR A 277 12.14 15.52 -25.77
CA TYR A 277 12.30 14.95 -24.43
C TYR A 277 12.23 16.04 -23.36
N ASP A 278 12.02 15.64 -22.11
CA ASP A 278 11.86 16.51 -20.95
C ASP A 278 13.00 16.34 -19.93
N VAL A 279 13.56 15.12 -19.87
CA VAL A 279 14.71 14.72 -19.04
C VAL A 279 15.62 13.88 -19.91
N GLY A 280 16.92 14.20 -19.92
CA GLY A 280 17.96 13.38 -20.55
C GLY A 280 18.90 12.82 -19.49
N HIS A 281 19.46 11.61 -19.73
CA HIS A 281 20.37 10.96 -18.80
C HIS A 281 21.30 10.01 -19.55
N LEU A 282 22.55 9.88 -19.08
CA LEU A 282 23.51 8.90 -19.58
C LEU A 282 23.70 7.78 -18.54
N VAL A 283 23.68 6.54 -18.98
CA VAL A 283 24.04 5.38 -18.15
C VAL A 283 25.27 4.68 -18.71
N GLY A 284 26.21 4.36 -17.81
CA GLY A 284 27.50 3.77 -18.13
C GLY A 284 27.96 2.74 -17.10
N THR A 285 29.21 2.26 -17.29
CA THR A 285 29.87 1.36 -16.33
C THR A 285 30.94 2.06 -15.48
N GLY A 286 31.28 3.29 -15.78
CA GLY A 286 32.28 4.09 -15.09
C GLY A 286 31.79 5.44 -14.65
N GLY A 287 32.56 6.13 -13.83
CA GLY A 287 32.30 7.49 -13.37
C GLY A 287 31.63 7.61 -12.00
N GLY A 288 30.53 7.01 -11.76
CA GLY A 288 29.69 7.23 -10.56
C GLY A 288 28.42 8.03 -10.88
N GLY A 289 28.06 9.03 -10.06
CA GLY A 289 26.88 9.86 -10.27
C GLY A 289 27.23 11.35 -10.32
N LEU A 290 26.65 12.08 -11.27
CA LEU A 290 26.70 13.53 -11.38
C LEU A 290 25.52 14.05 -12.18
N ALA A 291 24.83 15.06 -11.66
CA ALA A 291 23.72 15.68 -12.36
C ALA A 291 23.72 17.21 -12.30
N GLY A 292 23.04 17.82 -13.27
CA GLY A 292 22.66 19.23 -13.20
C GLY A 292 21.54 19.43 -12.17
N PHE A 293 21.59 20.52 -11.44
CA PHE A 293 20.58 20.84 -10.42
C PHE A 293 19.45 21.68 -10.99
N GLU A 294 18.16 21.23 -10.79
CA GLU A 294 16.95 21.93 -11.31
C GLU A 294 16.97 22.10 -12.84
N VAL A 295 17.36 21.07 -13.58
CA VAL A 295 17.56 21.18 -15.06
C VAL A 295 16.39 20.64 -15.89
N VAL A 296 15.50 19.84 -15.34
CA VAL A 296 14.35 19.29 -16.08
C VAL A 296 13.53 20.41 -16.73
N CYS A 297 13.08 20.21 -17.96
CA CYS A 297 12.36 21.19 -18.78
C CYS A 297 13.19 22.44 -19.20
N THR A 298 14.48 22.49 -18.94
CA THR A 298 15.38 23.56 -19.37
C THR A 298 16.19 23.15 -20.60
N GLU A 299 17.04 24.02 -21.10
CA GLU A 299 18.01 23.70 -22.15
C GLU A 299 19.08 22.69 -21.66
N LEU A 300 19.31 22.61 -20.36
CA LEU A 300 20.29 21.75 -19.70
C LEU A 300 19.68 20.41 -19.21
N LYS A 301 18.48 20.09 -19.60
CA LYS A 301 17.67 18.95 -19.13
C LYS A 301 18.27 17.57 -19.35
N ALA A 302 19.35 17.45 -20.10
CA ALA A 302 20.08 16.20 -20.29
C ALA A 302 21.38 16.12 -19.46
N GLU A 303 21.63 17.07 -18.56
CA GLU A 303 22.77 17.00 -17.66
C GLU A 303 22.51 15.98 -16.53
N GLY A 304 22.81 14.72 -16.79
CA GLY A 304 22.75 13.61 -15.83
C GLY A 304 23.54 12.43 -16.34
N VAL A 305 24.42 11.90 -15.50
CA VAL A 305 25.29 10.74 -15.77
C VAL A 305 25.26 9.82 -14.58
N THR A 306 25.05 8.53 -14.82
CA THR A 306 25.19 7.48 -13.79
C THR A 306 25.97 6.30 -14.33
N GLY A 307 27.03 5.90 -13.63
CA GLY A 307 27.86 4.76 -14.00
C GLY A 307 28.17 3.84 -12.83
N SER A 308 28.24 2.55 -13.08
CA SER A 308 28.62 1.52 -12.11
C SER A 308 29.25 0.34 -12.84
N GLU A 309 30.28 -0.28 -12.30
CA GLU A 309 30.83 -1.53 -12.84
C GLU A 309 29.79 -2.66 -12.93
N GLN A 310 28.71 -2.57 -12.13
CA GLN A 310 27.56 -3.46 -12.17
C GLN A 310 26.28 -2.63 -12.31
N PRO A 311 25.98 -2.10 -13.53
CA PRO A 311 24.88 -1.18 -13.75
C PRO A 311 23.55 -1.92 -13.88
N ASP A 312 23.21 -2.74 -12.90
CA ASP A 312 21.97 -3.50 -12.79
C ASP A 312 21.50 -3.56 -11.32
N ASN A 313 20.40 -4.23 -11.10
CA ASN A 313 19.74 -4.41 -9.79
C ASN A 313 19.26 -3.09 -9.12
N ASP A 314 18.78 -3.24 -7.88
CA ASP A 314 18.18 -2.14 -7.14
C ASP A 314 19.18 -1.06 -6.72
N ALA A 315 20.43 -1.44 -6.38
CA ALA A 315 21.45 -0.47 -5.98
C ALA A 315 21.73 0.53 -7.10
N PHE A 316 21.94 0.05 -8.34
CA PHE A 316 22.16 0.95 -9.46
C PHE A 316 20.95 1.84 -9.75
N HIS A 317 19.75 1.24 -9.78
CA HIS A 317 18.55 1.96 -10.19
C HIS A 317 18.05 2.95 -9.13
N VAL A 318 18.20 2.64 -7.83
CA VAL A 318 17.65 3.44 -6.73
C VAL A 318 18.70 4.34 -6.09
N ASP A 319 19.88 3.78 -5.71
CA ASP A 319 20.90 4.57 -4.98
C ASP A 319 21.62 5.55 -5.91
N TYR A 320 21.65 5.28 -7.22
CA TYR A 320 22.36 6.12 -8.19
C TYR A 320 21.41 6.77 -9.20
N VAL A 321 20.71 6.05 -10.08
CA VAL A 321 19.90 6.69 -11.14
C VAL A 321 18.75 7.51 -10.56
N ALA A 322 18.01 6.98 -9.56
CA ALA A 322 16.95 7.77 -8.92
C ALA A 322 17.50 8.96 -8.13
N HIS A 323 18.70 8.84 -7.56
CA HIS A 323 19.39 9.93 -6.88
C HIS A 323 19.76 11.05 -7.86
N GLU A 324 20.43 10.74 -8.98
CA GLU A 324 20.84 11.75 -9.95
C GLU A 324 19.64 12.44 -10.63
N ILE A 325 18.58 11.67 -10.96
CA ILE A 325 17.33 12.27 -11.44
C ILE A 325 16.69 13.14 -10.35
N GLY A 326 16.83 12.79 -9.07
CA GLY A 326 16.42 13.62 -7.94
C GLY A 326 17.08 15.00 -7.98
N HIS A 327 18.39 15.07 -8.27
CA HIS A 327 19.10 16.34 -8.49
C HIS A 327 18.59 17.10 -9.71
N GLN A 328 18.36 16.42 -10.83
CA GLN A 328 17.77 17.04 -12.02
C GLN A 328 16.39 17.65 -11.72
N LEU A 329 15.64 17.08 -10.75
CA LEU A 329 14.37 17.59 -10.25
C LEU A 329 14.49 18.55 -9.06
N GLY A 330 15.72 18.89 -8.62
CA GLY A 330 15.96 19.92 -7.60
C GLY A 330 16.12 19.42 -6.16
N ALA A 331 16.32 18.14 -5.92
CA ALA A 331 16.61 17.62 -4.59
C ALA A 331 18.10 17.79 -4.26
N GLU A 332 18.39 18.22 -3.05
CA GLU A 332 19.75 18.29 -2.47
C GLU A 332 20.04 17.06 -1.61
N HIS A 333 21.33 16.83 -1.31
CA HIS A 333 21.75 15.78 -0.38
C HIS A 333 21.20 16.01 1.02
N THR A 334 20.74 14.93 1.68
CA THR A 334 20.08 14.99 2.99
C THR A 334 20.97 14.56 4.16
N PHE A 335 22.13 14.03 3.91
CA PHE A 335 23.04 13.47 4.91
C PHE A 335 23.84 14.53 5.69
N ASN A 336 24.19 14.22 6.94
CA ASN A 336 24.94 15.11 7.85
C ASN A 336 26.43 14.74 8.00
N GLY A 337 26.83 13.53 7.57
CA GLY A 337 28.20 13.03 7.68
C GLY A 337 29.17 13.72 6.74
N THR A 338 30.49 13.58 7.05
CA THR A 338 31.59 14.13 6.24
C THR A 338 32.71 13.11 5.98
N ALA A 339 32.50 11.82 6.26
CA ALA A 339 33.48 10.77 5.95
C ALA A 339 33.27 10.18 4.56
N GLY A 340 34.30 9.55 4.00
CA GLY A 340 34.24 8.88 2.69
C GLY A 340 33.74 9.80 1.56
N ALA A 341 32.80 9.34 0.76
CA ALA A 341 32.16 10.13 -0.31
C ALA A 341 31.28 11.27 0.21
N CYS A 342 30.90 11.27 1.47
CA CYS A 342 30.18 12.38 2.10
C CYS A 342 31.06 13.65 2.23
N ALA A 343 32.38 13.49 2.21
CA ALA A 343 33.33 14.62 2.30
C ALA A 343 33.18 15.60 1.13
N GLY A 344 32.82 16.84 1.44
CA GLY A 344 32.64 17.90 0.44
C GLY A 344 31.29 17.91 -0.28
N ASN A 345 30.43 16.90 -0.05
CA ASN A 345 29.14 16.75 -0.71
C ASN A 345 27.94 17.02 0.21
N ARG A 346 28.17 17.27 1.51
CA ARG A 346 27.14 17.66 2.45
C ARG A 346 26.60 19.06 2.14
N VAL A 347 25.26 19.19 2.15
CA VAL A 347 24.57 20.47 1.96
C VAL A 347 24.03 20.96 3.30
N ASN A 348 24.54 22.11 3.79
CA ASN A 348 24.22 22.63 5.13
C ASN A 348 22.75 22.89 5.36
N THR A 349 22.00 23.25 4.31
CA THR A 349 20.58 23.62 4.34
C THR A 349 19.65 22.43 4.18
N SER A 350 20.19 21.22 3.95
CA SER A 350 19.41 20.02 3.65
C SER A 350 19.84 18.80 4.48
N ALA A 351 20.81 18.96 5.39
CA ALA A 351 21.41 17.84 6.15
C ALA A 351 20.52 17.40 7.32
N TYR A 352 19.40 16.75 7.02
CA TYR A 352 18.38 16.28 7.97
C TYR A 352 18.60 14.84 8.47
N GLU A 353 19.47 14.08 7.83
CA GLU A 353 19.71 12.68 8.18
C GLU A 353 21.08 12.50 8.85
N PRO A 354 21.20 11.77 9.98
CA PRO A 354 22.50 11.51 10.60
C PRO A 354 23.39 10.64 9.69
N GLY A 355 24.72 10.75 9.87
CA GLY A 355 25.71 9.96 9.13
C GLY A 355 25.55 10.08 7.62
N SER A 356 25.55 8.93 6.93
CA SER A 356 25.33 8.85 5.46
C SER A 356 23.92 9.16 5.02
N GLY A 357 22.96 9.32 5.94
CA GLY A 357 21.56 9.21 5.59
C GLY A 357 21.14 7.79 5.20
N SER A 358 19.86 7.61 4.95
CA SER A 358 19.28 6.32 4.56
C SER A 358 18.27 6.43 3.41
N THR A 359 17.83 7.64 3.06
CA THR A 359 16.89 7.87 1.96
C THR A 359 17.63 8.04 0.62
N ILE A 360 16.90 8.15 -0.49
CA ILE A 360 17.48 8.20 -1.83
C ILE A 360 18.51 9.32 -1.99
N MET A 361 18.26 10.51 -1.42
CA MET A 361 19.22 11.61 -1.48
C MET A 361 20.31 11.56 -0.39
N GLY A 362 20.35 10.48 0.39
CA GLY A 362 21.48 10.10 1.24
C GLY A 362 22.59 9.41 0.44
N TYR A 363 23.69 9.10 1.12
CA TYR A 363 24.87 8.41 0.59
C TYR A 363 25.10 7.07 1.29
N ALA A 364 24.04 6.31 1.52
CA ALA A 364 24.12 5.03 2.20
C ALA A 364 25.10 4.07 1.51
N GLY A 365 26.06 3.56 2.28
CA GLY A 365 27.06 2.59 1.81
C GLY A 365 28.32 3.18 1.21
N ILE A 366 28.46 4.51 1.12
CA ILE A 366 29.65 5.17 0.54
C ILE A 366 30.29 6.25 1.43
N CYS A 367 29.85 6.39 2.69
CA CYS A 367 30.42 7.34 3.66
C CYS A 367 31.32 6.65 4.70
N ASP A 368 31.95 5.55 4.35
CA ASP A 368 32.87 4.78 5.19
C ASP A 368 32.29 4.44 6.57
N GLU A 369 32.93 4.88 7.66
CA GLU A 369 32.47 4.59 9.01
C GLU A 369 31.13 5.25 9.38
N GLN A 370 30.70 6.26 8.61
CA GLN A 370 29.42 6.95 8.82
C GLN A 370 28.27 6.33 8.04
N ASP A 371 28.45 5.17 7.42
CA ASP A 371 27.36 4.46 6.76
C ASP A 371 26.34 3.94 7.76
N LEU A 372 25.09 4.41 7.66
CA LEU A 372 23.96 3.90 8.43
C LEU A 372 23.55 2.49 8.00
N GLN A 373 23.68 2.23 6.71
CA GLN A 373 23.31 0.99 6.04
C GLN A 373 24.02 0.88 4.68
N ALA A 374 23.94 -0.30 4.05
CA ALA A 374 24.68 -0.57 2.83
C ALA A 374 24.07 0.07 1.57
N ASN A 375 22.77 0.28 1.53
CA ASN A 375 22.01 0.81 0.39
C ASN A 375 20.92 1.75 0.87
N SER A 376 20.49 2.71 0.03
CA SER A 376 19.41 3.64 0.36
C SER A 376 18.06 2.94 0.42
N ASP A 377 17.19 3.35 1.30
CA ASP A 377 15.79 2.96 1.29
C ASP A 377 15.07 3.62 0.09
N PRO A 378 14.21 2.91 -0.65
CA PRO A 378 13.65 3.42 -1.90
C PRO A 378 12.49 4.39 -1.67
N TYR A 379 12.73 5.48 -0.96
CA TYR A 379 11.82 6.61 -0.78
C TYR A 379 12.61 7.90 -0.55
N PHE A 380 11.96 9.03 -0.78
CA PHE A 380 12.54 10.35 -0.55
C PHE A 380 12.25 10.87 0.85
N HIS A 381 13.25 11.53 1.45
CA HIS A 381 13.05 12.32 2.66
C HIS A 381 12.03 13.45 2.42
N ALA A 382 11.28 13.85 3.43
CA ALA A 382 10.30 14.94 3.34
C ALA A 382 10.88 16.20 2.68
N HIS A 383 12.10 16.57 3.05
CA HIS A 383 12.76 17.74 2.47
C HIS A 383 13.01 17.59 0.96
N SER A 384 13.45 16.42 0.50
CA SER A 384 13.62 16.15 -0.92
C SER A 384 12.29 16.20 -1.68
N LEU A 385 11.19 15.67 -1.08
CA LEU A 385 9.85 15.79 -1.65
C LEU A 385 9.43 17.25 -1.80
N GLU A 386 9.67 18.05 -0.76
CA GLU A 386 9.37 19.48 -0.73
C GLU A 386 10.11 20.25 -1.84
N GLN A 387 11.41 20.00 -2.01
CA GLN A 387 12.23 20.63 -3.05
C GLN A 387 11.77 20.25 -4.46
N MET A 388 11.59 18.94 -4.72
CA MET A 388 11.18 18.46 -6.03
C MET A 388 9.74 18.85 -6.37
N MET A 389 8.83 18.87 -5.39
CA MET A 389 7.45 19.33 -5.60
C MET A 389 7.42 20.83 -5.93
N ALA A 390 8.20 21.65 -5.23
CA ALA A 390 8.32 23.08 -5.56
C ALA A 390 8.87 23.27 -6.98
N PHE A 391 9.91 22.52 -7.36
CA PHE A 391 10.47 22.63 -8.70
C PHE A 391 9.50 22.20 -9.79
N THR A 392 8.84 21.05 -9.63
CA THR A 392 7.98 20.45 -10.65
C THR A 392 6.58 21.05 -10.72
N ARG A 393 6.13 21.77 -9.68
CA ARG A 393 4.79 22.39 -9.63
C ARG A 393 4.81 23.90 -9.74
N GLU A 394 5.90 24.57 -9.37
CA GLU A 394 5.98 26.03 -9.29
C GLU A 394 7.05 26.65 -10.22
N LYS A 395 8.20 25.96 -10.40
CA LYS A 395 9.34 26.45 -11.17
C LYS A 395 9.37 25.88 -12.61
N ALA A 396 10.58 25.74 -13.17
CA ALA A 396 10.81 25.30 -14.55
C ALA A 396 10.27 23.89 -14.84
N GLY A 397 10.34 22.98 -13.87
CA GLY A 397 9.88 21.59 -14.04
C GLY A 397 8.40 21.43 -14.43
N LYS A 398 7.55 22.45 -14.18
CA LYS A 398 6.15 22.43 -14.62
C LYS A 398 5.94 22.75 -16.11
N ASN A 399 6.96 23.24 -16.81
CA ASN A 399 6.81 23.80 -18.16
C ASN A 399 6.84 22.73 -19.26
N CYS A 400 7.11 21.48 -18.93
CA CYS A 400 7.09 20.37 -19.86
C CYS A 400 6.42 19.13 -19.23
N GLY A 401 6.46 18.00 -19.92
CA GLY A 401 5.74 16.80 -19.51
C GLY A 401 4.24 16.87 -19.82
N THR A 402 3.58 15.73 -19.71
CA THR A 402 2.11 15.65 -19.83
C THR A 402 1.49 15.69 -18.45
N HIS A 403 0.62 16.66 -18.22
CA HIS A 403 -0.07 16.87 -16.97
C HIS A 403 -1.49 16.32 -17.03
N SER A 404 -1.81 15.35 -16.20
CA SER A 404 -3.12 14.70 -16.16
C SER A 404 -3.71 14.80 -14.74
N PRO A 405 -4.91 15.41 -14.58
CA PRO A 405 -5.60 15.39 -13.29
C PRO A 405 -5.86 13.94 -12.87
N LYS A 406 -5.63 13.64 -11.59
CA LYS A 406 -5.99 12.36 -10.98
C LYS A 406 -7.27 12.54 -10.16
N THR A 407 -8.09 11.51 -10.10
CA THR A 407 -9.27 11.46 -9.22
C THR A 407 -8.86 11.25 -7.76
N ASN A 408 -7.72 10.58 -7.52
CA ASN A 408 -7.17 10.34 -6.21
C ASN A 408 -6.98 11.64 -5.42
N GLN A 409 -7.48 11.71 -4.20
CA GLN A 409 -7.31 12.83 -3.29
C GLN A 409 -6.11 12.55 -2.38
N ARG A 410 -5.46 13.61 -1.93
CA ARG A 410 -4.36 13.45 -0.98
C ARG A 410 -4.90 13.16 0.42
N PRO A 411 -4.19 12.36 1.22
CA PRO A 411 -4.52 12.20 2.62
C PRO A 411 -4.41 13.51 3.38
N VAL A 412 -5.02 13.56 4.55
CA VAL A 412 -4.87 14.67 5.50
C VAL A 412 -4.11 14.13 6.71
N ALA A 413 -2.89 14.63 6.93
CA ALA A 413 -2.04 14.26 8.05
C ALA A 413 -2.33 15.13 9.30
N ASN A 414 -2.13 14.54 10.48
CA ASN A 414 -2.17 15.24 11.77
C ASN A 414 -1.09 14.64 12.68
N ALA A 415 -0.03 15.39 12.92
CA ALA A 415 1.10 15.01 13.77
C ALA A 415 0.77 15.04 15.28
N GLY A 416 -0.33 15.68 15.67
CA GLY A 416 -0.72 15.84 17.07
C GLY A 416 -0.21 17.13 17.70
N ASN A 417 -0.10 17.10 19.03
CA ASN A 417 0.33 18.27 19.81
C ASN A 417 1.85 18.30 20.02
N ASP A 418 2.36 19.48 20.37
CA ASP A 418 3.72 19.67 20.85
C ASP A 418 3.84 19.18 22.30
N PHE A 419 5.02 18.66 22.66
CA PHE A 419 5.29 18.10 23.99
C PHE A 419 6.61 18.62 24.56
N THR A 420 6.73 18.56 25.88
CA THR A 420 7.99 18.78 26.59
C THR A 420 8.38 17.52 27.32
N VAL A 421 9.60 17.03 27.11
CA VAL A 421 10.09 15.77 27.68
C VAL A 421 11.43 15.93 28.40
N PRO A 422 11.75 15.11 29.40
CA PRO A 422 13.09 15.12 30.00
C PRO A 422 14.13 14.53 29.03
N ALA A 423 15.34 15.04 29.08
CA ALA A 423 16.46 14.49 28.31
C ALA A 423 16.77 13.03 28.69
N ARG A 424 17.50 12.30 27.85
CA ARG A 424 17.92 10.91 28.03
C ARG A 424 16.76 9.91 28.18
N THR A 425 15.58 10.30 27.75
CA THR A 425 14.34 9.56 27.98
C THR A 425 13.71 9.19 26.64
N PRO A 426 13.30 7.92 26.42
CA PRO A 426 12.59 7.55 25.23
C PRO A 426 11.17 8.12 25.23
N PHE A 427 10.65 8.41 24.03
CA PHE A 427 9.28 8.89 23.85
C PHE A 427 8.65 8.26 22.60
N LYS A 428 7.33 8.31 22.51
CA LYS A 428 6.56 7.72 21.43
C LYS A 428 5.70 8.79 20.73
N LEU A 429 6.00 9.05 19.47
CA LEU A 429 5.16 9.88 18.62
C LEU A 429 3.95 9.07 18.13
N THR A 430 2.79 9.71 18.12
CA THR A 430 1.54 9.11 17.63
C THR A 430 0.78 10.18 16.87
N GLY A 431 0.60 9.99 15.58
CA GLY A 431 -0.20 10.88 14.74
C GLY A 431 -1.55 10.27 14.37
N SER A 432 -2.17 10.87 13.36
CA SER A 432 -3.35 10.32 12.71
C SER A 432 -3.41 10.81 11.27
N ALA A 433 -4.18 10.13 10.42
CA ALA A 433 -4.49 10.63 9.09
C ALA A 433 -5.85 10.11 8.62
N THR A 434 -6.43 10.82 7.67
CA THR A 434 -7.64 10.41 6.95
C THR A 434 -7.40 10.52 5.46
N ASP A 435 -8.06 9.66 4.70
CA ASP A 435 -8.05 9.67 3.24
C ASP A 435 -9.49 9.69 2.74
N ALA A 436 -9.79 10.56 1.77
CA ALA A 436 -11.16 10.76 1.30
C ALA A 436 -11.62 9.65 0.33
N ASP A 437 -10.66 8.99 -0.33
CA ASP A 437 -10.90 7.87 -1.23
C ASP A 437 -10.87 6.52 -0.50
N GLY A 438 -10.53 6.55 0.80
CA GLY A 438 -10.44 5.35 1.64
C GLY A 438 -9.18 4.52 1.39
N ASP A 439 -8.16 5.10 0.78
CA ASP A 439 -6.90 4.43 0.51
C ASP A 439 -6.18 4.00 1.80
N LYS A 440 -5.47 2.89 1.71
CA LYS A 440 -4.61 2.43 2.80
C LYS A 440 -3.38 3.31 2.90
N LEU A 441 -3.13 3.84 4.10
CA LEU A 441 -2.06 4.80 4.35
C LEU A 441 -0.81 4.15 4.92
N SER A 442 0.34 4.70 4.56
CA SER A 442 1.62 4.42 5.18
C SER A 442 2.22 5.70 5.78
N TYR A 443 2.96 5.53 6.89
CA TYR A 443 3.41 6.61 7.75
C TYR A 443 4.92 6.56 7.94
N SER A 444 5.56 7.73 7.93
CA SER A 444 6.97 7.90 8.26
C SER A 444 7.16 9.15 9.13
N TRP A 445 7.68 8.98 10.33
CA TRP A 445 8.14 10.08 11.18
C TRP A 445 9.59 10.38 10.90
N GLN A 446 9.91 11.62 10.57
CA GLN A 446 11.22 12.08 10.21
C GLN A 446 11.63 13.26 11.09
N GLN A 447 12.86 13.23 11.59
CA GLN A 447 13.41 14.39 12.28
C GLN A 447 13.68 15.51 11.27
N TYR A 448 13.31 16.75 11.60
CA TYR A 448 13.37 17.88 10.68
C TYR A 448 14.24 19.03 11.25
N ASN A 449 15.36 18.65 11.88
CA ASN A 449 16.37 19.57 12.38
C ASN A 449 17.63 19.48 11.50
N ILE A 450 18.27 20.63 11.28
CA ILE A 450 19.60 20.75 10.70
C ILE A 450 20.58 21.35 11.71
N GLY A 451 21.84 21.01 11.63
CA GLY A 451 22.85 21.50 12.56
C GLY A 451 24.29 21.33 12.06
N SER A 452 25.22 21.28 12.99
CA SER A 452 26.64 21.09 12.69
C SER A 452 26.86 19.73 11.99
N ALA A 453 27.84 19.68 11.09
CA ALA A 453 28.29 18.43 10.49
C ALA A 453 28.82 17.45 11.54
N SER A 454 28.68 16.18 11.29
CA SER A 454 29.34 15.10 12.02
C SER A 454 30.54 14.59 11.22
N ASP A 455 31.65 14.27 11.87
CA ASP A 455 32.92 13.89 11.25
C ASP A 455 33.30 12.41 11.47
N SER A 456 32.51 11.71 12.26
CA SER A 456 32.74 10.32 12.62
C SER A 456 31.48 9.63 13.11
N LYS A 457 31.49 8.32 13.09
CA LYS A 457 30.43 7.48 13.66
C LYS A 457 30.13 7.81 15.12
N GLN A 458 31.17 8.17 15.87
CA GLN A 458 30.98 8.54 17.29
C GLN A 458 30.25 9.88 17.40
N SER A 459 30.60 10.87 16.58
CA SER A 459 29.97 12.18 16.62
C SER A 459 28.51 12.15 16.17
N ASP A 460 28.12 11.21 15.29
CA ASP A 460 26.71 10.98 14.91
C ASP A 460 25.85 10.53 16.08
N GLY A 461 26.43 9.81 17.05
CA GLY A 461 25.75 9.33 18.26
C GLY A 461 25.70 10.35 19.40
N VAL A 462 26.20 11.59 19.21
CA VAL A 462 26.26 12.64 20.22
C VAL A 462 25.29 13.77 19.90
N ASP A 463 24.43 14.08 20.87
CA ASP A 463 23.55 15.25 20.80
C ASP A 463 24.31 16.53 21.17
N GLU A 464 24.61 17.37 20.19
CA GLU A 464 25.26 18.69 20.37
C GLU A 464 24.23 19.84 20.34
N GLY A 465 22.95 19.53 20.47
CA GLY A 465 21.87 20.53 20.57
C GLY A 465 21.25 20.97 19.25
N GLY A 466 21.85 20.70 18.08
CA GLY A 466 21.32 21.12 16.80
C GLY A 466 21.14 20.02 15.77
N ARG A 467 22.14 19.18 15.56
CA ARG A 467 22.16 18.17 14.50
C ARG A 467 21.06 17.12 14.61
N PRO A 468 20.71 16.45 13.49
CA PRO A 468 19.81 15.29 13.52
C PRO A 468 20.46 14.14 14.31
N ILE A 469 19.66 13.47 15.14
CA ILE A 469 20.07 12.34 15.99
C ILE A 469 19.19 11.11 15.80
N PHE A 470 18.16 11.19 14.97
CA PHE A 470 17.26 10.08 14.66
C PHE A 470 17.22 9.86 13.17
N ARG A 471 17.64 8.66 12.74
CA ARG A 471 17.56 8.26 11.33
C ARG A 471 16.11 8.07 10.89
N THR A 472 15.88 8.09 9.60
CA THR A 472 14.58 7.72 9.03
C THR A 472 14.47 6.21 8.85
N PHE A 473 13.24 5.69 8.75
CA PHE A 473 12.93 4.29 8.44
C PHE A 473 11.88 4.23 7.34
N ASN A 474 11.84 3.09 6.61
CA ASN A 474 10.81 2.85 5.60
C ASN A 474 9.40 3.16 6.15
N PRO A 475 8.51 3.76 5.34
CA PRO A 475 7.12 3.97 5.72
C PRO A 475 6.44 2.65 6.11
N THR A 476 5.63 2.68 7.17
CA THR A 476 4.88 1.53 7.69
C THR A 476 3.40 1.84 7.82
N GLU A 477 2.57 0.81 8.02
CA GLU A 477 1.14 0.99 8.31
C GLU A 477 0.89 1.51 9.74
N SER A 478 1.90 1.52 10.60
CA SER A 478 1.80 2.07 11.96
C SER A 478 2.03 3.57 11.97
N VAL A 479 1.09 4.31 12.52
CA VAL A 479 1.20 5.75 12.74
C VAL A 479 2.09 6.12 13.95
N GLU A 480 2.54 5.12 14.71
CA GLU A 480 3.36 5.30 15.89
C GLU A 480 4.86 5.08 15.59
N ARG A 481 5.71 5.90 16.20
CA ARG A 481 7.16 5.70 16.24
C ARG A 481 7.72 5.95 17.63
N THR A 482 8.48 4.98 18.16
CA THR A 482 9.27 5.16 19.39
C THR A 482 10.67 5.66 19.04
N LEU A 483 11.15 6.64 19.78
CA LEU A 483 12.45 7.30 19.62
C LEU A 483 13.23 7.29 20.95
N PRO A 484 14.43 6.69 21.02
CA PRO A 484 15.00 5.80 20.00
C PRO A 484 14.12 4.56 19.75
N LYS A 485 14.42 3.80 18.69
CA LYS A 485 13.65 2.60 18.29
C LYS A 485 13.41 1.65 19.46
N LEU A 486 12.16 1.20 19.66
CA LEU A 486 11.77 0.39 20.83
C LEU A 486 12.67 -0.85 21.01
N SER A 487 13.03 -1.55 19.93
CA SER A 487 13.92 -2.71 20.01
C SER A 487 15.30 -2.38 20.59
N ASP A 488 15.77 -1.16 20.41
CA ASP A 488 17.06 -0.68 20.91
C ASP A 488 16.95 -0.28 22.39
N VAL A 489 15.87 0.37 22.77
CA VAL A 489 15.52 0.66 24.17
C VAL A 489 15.45 -0.64 24.99
N LEU A 490 14.79 -1.67 24.45
CA LEU A 490 14.67 -2.98 25.11
C LEU A 490 15.99 -3.73 25.24
N LYS A 491 16.90 -3.58 24.26
CA LYS A 491 18.25 -4.17 24.29
C LYS A 491 19.22 -3.41 25.20
N GLY A 492 18.89 -2.15 25.54
CA GLY A 492 19.81 -1.25 26.26
C GLY A 492 21.02 -0.82 25.42
N SER A 493 20.94 -0.91 24.08
CA SER A 493 21.99 -0.49 23.14
C SER A 493 21.38 0.06 21.86
N LEU A 494 21.79 1.26 21.47
CA LEU A 494 21.22 1.97 20.33
C LEU A 494 21.86 1.51 19.01
N SER A 495 21.01 1.38 17.99
CA SER A 495 21.46 1.21 16.60
C SER A 495 22.09 2.50 16.10
N TYR A 496 22.97 2.39 15.14
CA TYR A 496 23.61 3.54 14.55
C TYR A 496 22.60 4.46 13.84
N GLY A 497 22.74 5.77 14.09
CA GLY A 497 21.78 6.78 13.64
C GLY A 497 20.57 6.98 14.57
N GLU A 498 20.59 6.36 15.76
CA GLU A 498 19.64 6.59 16.84
C GLU A 498 20.41 7.03 18.10
N ALA A 499 20.02 8.16 18.70
CA ALA A 499 20.64 8.65 19.93
C ALA A 499 19.59 9.24 20.87
N TYR A 500 19.90 9.28 22.17
CA TYR A 500 19.08 10.04 23.11
C TYR A 500 19.38 11.53 22.99
N ALA A 501 18.35 12.36 22.99
CA ALA A 501 18.52 13.79 23.20
C ALA A 501 19.02 14.04 24.62
N THR A 502 20.17 14.68 24.77
CA THR A 502 20.86 14.91 26.05
C THR A 502 20.98 16.37 26.44
N THR A 503 20.70 17.27 25.50
CA THR A 503 20.79 18.71 25.65
C THR A 503 19.40 19.35 25.70
N THR A 504 19.31 20.56 26.28
CA THR A 504 18.10 21.37 26.11
C THR A 504 18.01 21.85 24.67
N ARG A 505 17.02 21.34 23.95
CA ARG A 505 16.79 21.65 22.53
C ARG A 505 15.32 21.41 22.11
N THR A 506 14.96 21.90 20.93
CA THR A 506 13.73 21.51 20.25
C THR A 506 14.07 20.49 19.18
N LEU A 507 13.32 19.39 19.17
CA LEU A 507 13.30 18.40 18.12
C LEU A 507 12.05 18.66 17.27
N ASP A 508 12.26 19.00 16.02
CA ASP A 508 11.19 19.16 15.04
C ASP A 508 10.97 17.80 14.36
N PHE A 509 9.73 17.34 14.32
CA PHE A 509 9.35 16.10 13.66
C PHE A 509 8.28 16.37 12.62
N ARG A 510 8.40 15.69 11.48
CA ARG A 510 7.44 15.69 10.40
C ARG A 510 6.84 14.30 10.24
N LEU A 511 5.51 14.22 10.31
CA LEU A 511 4.74 13.05 9.91
C LEU A 511 4.48 13.13 8.41
N VAL A 512 5.03 12.20 7.65
CA VAL A 512 4.76 12.05 6.22
C VAL A 512 3.81 10.88 6.01
N VAL A 513 2.69 11.15 5.36
CA VAL A 513 1.62 10.17 5.09
C VAL A 513 1.50 9.98 3.58
N ARG A 514 1.46 8.73 3.13
CA ARG A 514 1.37 8.34 1.72
C ARG A 514 0.18 7.41 1.49
N ASP A 515 -0.54 7.63 0.39
CA ASP A 515 -1.68 6.80 -0.05
C ASP A 515 -1.31 5.74 -1.10
N ALA A 516 -0.02 5.66 -1.47
CA ALA A 516 0.50 4.79 -2.53
C ALA A 516 -0.03 5.08 -3.95
N ASN A 517 -0.83 6.13 -4.13
CA ASN A 517 -1.40 6.59 -5.41
C ASN A 517 -0.80 7.92 -5.89
N GLY A 518 0.29 8.37 -5.24
CA GLY A 518 0.96 9.64 -5.52
C GLY A 518 0.47 10.80 -4.68
N GLY A 519 -0.45 10.56 -3.75
CA GLY A 519 -0.85 11.54 -2.73
C GLY A 519 0.06 11.44 -1.51
N VAL A 520 0.68 12.57 -1.15
CA VAL A 520 1.51 12.72 0.04
C VAL A 520 1.03 13.91 0.83
N ALA A 521 0.89 13.74 2.13
CA ALA A 521 0.57 14.81 3.07
C ALA A 521 1.58 14.83 4.22
N GLU A 522 1.76 15.99 4.78
CA GLU A 522 2.70 16.24 5.87
C GLU A 522 2.06 17.07 6.96
N ASP A 523 2.48 16.83 8.19
CA ASP A 523 2.18 17.69 9.33
C ASP A 523 3.34 17.66 10.32
N ASP A 524 3.55 18.78 11.03
CA ASP A 524 4.72 18.99 11.89
C ASP A 524 4.31 19.05 13.35
N MET A 525 5.18 18.54 14.22
CA MET A 525 5.10 18.72 15.67
C MET A 525 6.48 18.96 16.27
N GLN A 526 6.52 19.52 17.48
CA GLN A 526 7.75 19.79 18.21
C GLN A 526 7.81 19.02 19.53
N VAL A 527 9.00 18.52 19.86
CA VAL A 527 9.32 17.95 21.17
C VAL A 527 10.42 18.80 21.80
N SER A 528 10.06 19.59 22.80
CA SER A 528 11.02 20.35 23.62
C SER A 528 11.69 19.41 24.62
N VAL A 529 13.00 19.33 24.59
CA VAL A 529 13.80 18.51 25.52
C VAL A 529 14.38 19.37 26.61
N VAL A 530 14.22 18.97 27.86
CA VAL A 530 14.81 19.66 29.04
C VAL A 530 15.98 18.83 29.55
N ALA A 531 17.19 19.39 29.52
CA ALA A 531 18.37 18.73 30.02
C ALA A 531 18.24 18.38 31.50
N ASN A 532 18.66 17.20 31.86
CA ASN A 532 18.75 16.69 33.21
C ASN A 532 19.94 15.71 33.33
N ASP A 533 20.30 15.34 34.57
CA ASP A 533 21.50 14.53 34.85
C ASP A 533 21.26 13.02 34.61
N SER A 534 20.05 12.49 34.81
CA SER A 534 19.81 11.05 34.92
C SER A 534 18.78 10.48 33.93
N GLY A 535 17.95 11.28 33.31
CA GLY A 535 16.81 10.82 32.51
C GLY A 535 15.67 10.22 33.39
N PHE A 536 14.52 9.99 32.73
CA PHE A 536 13.40 9.26 33.32
C PHE A 536 13.69 7.75 33.18
N GLU A 537 13.89 7.01 34.25
CA GLU A 537 14.43 5.64 34.21
C GLU A 537 13.79 4.76 35.28
N VAL A 538 13.39 3.53 34.92
CA VAL A 538 12.94 2.51 35.86
C VAL A 538 14.16 1.91 36.56
N LYS A 539 14.19 1.99 37.91
CA LYS A 539 15.26 1.44 38.75
C LYS A 539 14.97 0.02 39.21
N LEU A 540 13.73 -0.23 39.65
CA LEU A 540 13.23 -1.53 40.00
C LEU A 540 11.86 -1.77 39.38
N PRO A 541 11.63 -2.99 38.88
CA PRO A 541 12.52 -4.15 38.82
C PRO A 541 13.69 -3.96 37.84
N ASP A 542 14.76 -4.71 38.07
CA ASP A 542 15.88 -4.89 37.14
C ASP A 542 15.95 -6.34 36.63
N ALA A 543 16.91 -6.67 35.76
CA ALA A 543 17.09 -8.02 35.19
C ALA A 543 17.34 -9.12 36.23
N SER A 544 17.78 -8.77 37.44
CA SER A 544 18.02 -9.72 38.53
C SER A 544 16.78 -9.95 39.41
N SER A 545 15.75 -9.15 39.22
CA SER A 545 14.55 -9.15 40.06
C SER A 545 13.75 -10.45 39.93
N GLN A 546 13.22 -10.93 41.02
CA GLN A 546 12.37 -12.11 41.12
C GLN A 546 11.13 -11.80 41.93
N TRP A 547 10.05 -11.54 41.28
CA TRP A 547 8.78 -11.23 41.93
C TRP A 547 7.99 -12.49 42.29
N ARG A 548 7.80 -12.73 43.57
CA ARG A 548 7.17 -13.96 44.08
C ARG A 548 5.92 -13.74 44.91
N THR A 549 5.61 -12.50 45.21
CA THR A 549 4.45 -12.11 46.02
C THR A 549 3.54 -11.23 45.21
N ASN A 550 2.27 -11.13 45.62
CA ASN A 550 1.26 -10.33 44.92
C ASN A 550 1.45 -8.82 45.09
N GLN A 551 2.30 -8.35 45.96
CA GLN A 551 2.64 -6.93 46.14
C GLN A 551 4.10 -6.70 45.87
N GLN A 552 4.41 -5.73 45.02
CA GLN A 552 5.76 -5.42 44.58
C GLN A 552 5.95 -3.92 44.44
N ILE A 553 7.17 -3.43 44.70
CA ILE A 553 7.51 -2.02 44.53
C ILE A 553 8.13 -1.82 43.14
N VAL A 554 7.56 -0.90 42.38
CA VAL A 554 8.16 -0.30 41.19
C VAL A 554 8.80 1.01 41.61
N SER A 555 10.06 1.25 41.24
CA SER A 555 10.73 2.51 41.53
C SER A 555 11.41 3.06 40.28
N TRP A 556 11.45 4.38 40.13
CA TRP A 556 12.01 5.08 38.98
C TRP A 556 12.66 6.41 39.37
N TYR A 557 13.53 6.92 38.52
CA TYR A 557 13.96 8.31 38.58
C TYR A 557 12.95 9.19 37.86
N THR A 558 12.47 10.25 38.51
CA THR A 558 11.49 11.15 37.93
C THR A 558 12.10 12.09 36.92
N ALA A 559 13.40 12.30 36.93
CA ALA A 559 14.14 13.26 36.12
C ALA A 559 13.60 14.70 36.25
N ASP A 560 13.07 15.06 37.41
CA ASP A 560 12.40 16.34 37.70
C ASP A 560 11.19 16.62 36.79
N SER A 561 10.65 15.56 36.18
CA SER A 561 9.58 15.67 35.19
C SER A 561 8.22 16.03 35.80
N GLU A 562 8.04 15.86 37.10
CA GLU A 562 6.86 16.28 37.81
C GLU A 562 6.71 17.81 37.90
N ASN A 563 7.78 18.55 37.66
CA ASN A 563 7.82 20.01 37.70
C ASN A 563 7.75 20.66 36.30
N ALA A 564 7.49 21.97 36.27
CA ALA A 564 7.56 22.75 35.04
C ALA A 564 8.99 22.74 34.47
N PRO A 565 9.16 22.70 33.14
CA PRO A 565 8.14 22.81 32.10
C PRO A 565 7.54 21.47 31.62
N VAL A 566 7.97 20.32 32.17
CA VAL A 566 7.49 18.99 31.74
C VAL A 566 6.09 18.69 32.29
N ASN A 567 5.86 19.02 33.59
CA ASN A 567 4.56 18.93 34.29
C ASN A 567 3.93 17.52 34.29
N CYS A 568 4.71 16.48 34.34
CA CYS A 568 4.20 15.10 34.45
C CYS A 568 3.93 14.75 35.92
N GLU A 569 2.77 15.11 36.43
CA GLU A 569 2.38 14.88 37.81
C GLU A 569 1.99 13.41 38.08
N GLN A 570 1.55 12.72 37.06
CA GLN A 570 1.00 11.35 37.16
C GLN A 570 1.60 10.40 36.13
N VAL A 571 1.76 9.15 36.52
CA VAL A 571 2.29 8.09 35.66
C VAL A 571 1.38 6.87 35.65
N ASP A 572 1.41 6.12 34.54
CA ASP A 572 0.86 4.77 34.46
C ASP A 572 1.99 3.75 34.57
N ILE A 573 1.74 2.64 35.25
CA ILE A 573 2.66 1.51 35.38
C ILE A 573 2.07 0.32 34.64
N LEU A 574 2.80 -0.14 33.62
CA LEU A 574 2.35 -1.21 32.72
C LEU A 574 3.31 -2.39 32.80
N LEU A 575 2.76 -3.58 32.60
CA LEU A 575 3.51 -4.83 32.57
C LEU A 575 3.42 -5.48 31.20
N SER A 576 4.56 -5.90 30.69
CA SER A 576 4.74 -6.83 29.59
C SER A 576 5.17 -8.19 30.10
N ILE A 577 4.77 -9.26 29.41
CA ILE A 577 5.16 -10.66 29.72
C ILE A 577 5.89 -11.34 28.57
N ASP A 578 6.17 -10.61 27.50
CA ASP A 578 6.75 -11.06 26.23
C ASP A 578 8.12 -10.42 25.92
N GLY A 579 8.76 -9.79 26.92
CA GLY A 579 10.07 -9.13 26.77
C GLY A 579 9.97 -7.66 26.40
N GLY A 580 8.78 -7.06 26.51
CA GLY A 580 8.56 -5.65 26.20
C GLY A 580 8.01 -5.40 24.79
N GLU A 581 7.63 -6.45 24.05
CA GLU A 581 7.01 -6.29 22.73
C GLU A 581 5.63 -5.63 22.86
N GLN A 582 4.88 -6.01 23.93
CA GLN A 582 3.57 -5.41 24.21
C GLN A 582 3.40 -5.15 25.71
N PHE A 583 2.89 -3.97 26.05
CA PHE A 583 2.56 -3.58 27.44
C PHE A 583 1.03 -3.53 27.61
N VAL A 584 0.41 -4.70 27.63
CA VAL A 584 -1.06 -4.83 27.63
C VAL A 584 -1.71 -4.77 29.00
N THR A 585 -0.93 -4.85 30.09
CA THR A 585 -1.47 -4.85 31.44
C THR A 585 -1.10 -3.61 32.20
N THR A 586 -2.12 -2.87 32.59
CA THR A 586 -1.96 -1.73 33.50
C THR A 586 -1.97 -2.24 34.92
N LEU A 587 -0.83 -2.11 35.64
CA LEU A 587 -0.72 -2.42 37.04
C LEU A 587 -1.22 -1.27 37.92
N ALA A 588 -0.96 -0.04 37.51
CA ALA A 588 -1.47 1.16 38.14
C ALA A 588 -1.66 2.26 37.11
N SER A 589 -2.65 3.13 37.27
CA SER A 589 -2.92 4.23 36.40
C SER A 589 -3.09 5.54 37.16
N LYS A 590 -2.52 6.60 36.61
CA LYS A 590 -2.57 7.96 37.15
C LYS A 590 -2.11 8.04 38.64
N VAL A 591 -1.03 7.32 38.94
CA VAL A 591 -0.40 7.42 40.24
C VAL A 591 0.58 8.59 40.27
N THR A 592 0.79 9.19 41.45
CA THR A 592 1.69 10.34 41.61
C THR A 592 3.11 9.99 41.15
N ASN A 593 3.71 10.88 40.35
CA ASN A 593 5.08 10.75 39.86
C ASN A 593 6.10 11.15 40.95
N ASN A 594 6.22 10.31 41.98
CA ASN A 594 7.10 10.55 43.15
C ASN A 594 8.28 9.56 43.24
N GLY A 595 8.53 8.78 42.17
CA GLY A 595 9.67 7.87 42.09
C GLY A 595 9.42 6.45 42.60
N GLN A 596 8.26 6.14 43.16
CA GLN A 596 7.92 4.77 43.56
C GLN A 596 6.43 4.52 43.72
N PHE A 597 6.02 3.27 43.52
CA PHE A 597 4.63 2.85 43.78
C PHE A 597 4.57 1.35 44.05
N GLU A 598 3.72 0.94 44.99
CA GLU A 598 3.46 -0.47 45.28
C GLU A 598 2.33 -0.96 44.37
N VAL A 599 2.65 -1.95 43.53
CA VAL A 599 1.71 -2.54 42.58
C VAL A 599 1.22 -3.90 43.04
N ALA A 600 -0.04 -4.20 42.71
CA ALA A 600 -0.59 -5.54 42.91
C ALA A 600 -0.39 -6.37 41.64
N LEU A 601 0.26 -7.53 41.80
CA LEU A 601 0.49 -8.43 40.66
C LEU A 601 -0.66 -9.42 40.50
N PRO A 602 -1.13 -9.65 39.27
CA PRO A 602 -1.97 -10.80 39.00
C PRO A 602 -1.20 -12.12 39.21
N ALA A 603 -1.92 -13.21 39.39
CA ALA A 603 -1.31 -14.53 39.37
C ALA A 603 -0.78 -14.82 37.97
N LEU A 604 0.54 -14.91 37.85
CA LEU A 604 1.21 -15.20 36.58
C LEU A 604 2.60 -15.77 36.79
N LYS A 605 3.09 -16.45 35.75
CA LYS A 605 4.45 -16.97 35.69
C LYS A 605 5.07 -16.61 34.36
N THR A 606 6.18 -15.90 34.39
CA THR A 606 6.97 -15.55 33.20
C THR A 606 8.42 -15.32 33.59
N ASN A 607 9.32 -15.50 32.64
CA ASN A 607 10.74 -15.09 32.75
C ASN A 607 11.08 -13.97 31.77
N LYS A 608 10.07 -13.35 31.14
CA LYS A 608 10.20 -12.28 30.18
C LYS A 608 9.37 -11.05 30.58
N ALA A 609 9.30 -10.80 31.90
CA ALA A 609 8.58 -9.64 32.38
C ALA A 609 9.35 -8.34 32.10
N ARG A 610 8.63 -7.29 31.73
CA ARG A 610 9.13 -5.90 31.67
C ARG A 610 8.12 -4.97 32.30
N ILE A 611 8.59 -3.93 32.96
CA ILE A 611 7.78 -2.82 33.47
C ILE A 611 8.04 -1.58 32.62
N MET A 612 6.98 -0.92 32.20
CA MET A 612 7.01 0.43 31.65
C MET A 612 6.37 1.39 32.66
N VAL A 613 7.04 2.48 32.92
CA VAL A 613 6.48 3.65 33.60
C VAL A 613 6.37 4.74 32.55
N ARG A 614 5.17 5.22 32.28
CA ARG A 614 4.94 6.29 31.28
C ARG A 614 4.19 7.46 31.91
N CYS A 615 4.46 8.65 31.47
CA CYS A 615 3.65 9.80 31.83
C CYS A 615 2.21 9.62 31.35
N SER A 616 1.22 9.93 32.17
CA SER A 616 -0.20 9.66 31.85
C SER A 616 -0.76 10.60 30.79
N ASP A 617 -0.21 11.80 30.65
CA ASP A 617 -0.64 12.88 29.75
C ASP A 617 0.49 13.44 28.87
N ASN A 618 1.59 12.68 28.74
CA ASN A 618 2.72 13.01 27.89
C ASN A 618 3.19 11.76 27.10
N ILE A 619 4.15 11.94 26.22
CA ILE A 619 4.60 10.91 25.25
C ILE A 619 5.80 10.09 25.73
N PHE A 620 6.48 10.48 26.79
CA PHE A 620 7.68 9.83 27.27
C PHE A 620 7.42 8.69 28.26
N PHE A 621 8.37 7.79 28.33
CA PHE A 621 8.28 6.60 29.20
C PHE A 621 9.68 6.08 29.56
N ALA A 622 9.72 5.12 30.47
CA ALA A 622 10.90 4.30 30.77
C ALA A 622 10.51 2.84 30.86
N ILE A 623 11.44 1.96 30.47
CA ILE A 623 11.30 0.50 30.59
C ILE A 623 12.48 -0.01 31.44
N ASN A 624 12.24 -0.94 32.34
CA ASN A 624 13.33 -1.53 33.13
C ASN A 624 14.36 -2.24 32.25
N ASN A 625 15.62 -2.18 32.67
CA ASN A 625 16.71 -2.81 31.95
C ASN A 625 16.71 -4.34 32.15
N GLY A 626 16.44 -5.07 31.09
CA GLY A 626 16.48 -6.53 31.03
C GLY A 626 15.18 -7.22 31.48
N ASP A 627 14.99 -8.45 31.02
CA ASP A 627 13.87 -9.29 31.41
C ASP A 627 14.03 -9.75 32.85
N PHE A 628 12.95 -9.79 33.60
CA PHE A 628 12.94 -10.33 34.97
C PHE A 628 11.88 -11.42 35.15
N SER A 629 11.93 -12.13 36.28
CA SER A 629 11.05 -13.26 36.50
C SER A 629 9.91 -12.90 37.43
N ILE A 630 8.72 -13.35 37.10
CA ILE A 630 7.54 -13.35 37.97
C ILE A 630 7.10 -14.80 38.20
N THR A 631 6.93 -15.19 39.45
CA THR A 631 6.42 -16.50 39.88
C THR A 631 5.38 -16.32 40.97
N ASN A 632 4.39 -15.47 40.74
CA ASN A 632 3.31 -15.23 41.69
C ASN A 632 2.19 -16.27 41.49
N GLU A 633 2.30 -17.39 42.24
CA GLU A 633 1.29 -18.45 42.21
C GLU A 633 0.18 -18.23 43.26
N SER A 634 0.40 -17.31 44.23
CA SER A 634 -0.49 -17.06 45.36
C SER A 634 -1.42 -15.86 45.23
N GLY A 635 -1.43 -15.22 44.10
CA GLY A 635 -2.45 -14.23 43.77
C GLY A 635 -3.82 -14.89 43.83
N ALA A 636 -4.81 -14.28 44.49
CA ALA A 636 -6.19 -14.70 44.33
C ALA A 636 -6.44 -14.95 42.84
N GLU A 637 -6.90 -16.13 42.46
CA GLU A 637 -7.21 -16.46 41.06
C GLU A 637 -8.16 -15.40 40.52
N VAL A 638 -7.60 -14.43 39.84
CA VAL A 638 -8.39 -13.35 39.26
C VAL A 638 -8.99 -13.88 37.94
N LYS A 639 -10.30 -13.94 37.94
CA LYS A 639 -11.08 -14.27 36.75
C LYS A 639 -10.60 -13.40 35.58
N PRO A 640 -10.26 -13.97 34.42
CA PRO A 640 -9.90 -13.15 33.23
C PRO A 640 -11.01 -12.16 32.92
N LYS A 641 -10.65 -10.95 32.52
CA LYS A 641 -11.63 -9.93 32.13
C LYS A 641 -11.14 -9.21 30.88
N VAL A 642 -11.94 -9.29 29.84
CA VAL A 642 -11.78 -8.49 28.62
C VAL A 642 -12.37 -7.11 28.89
N THR A 643 -11.64 -6.05 28.61
CA THR A 643 -12.05 -4.65 28.84
C THR A 643 -12.18 -3.84 27.59
N GLY A 644 -11.66 -4.35 26.45
CA GLY A 644 -11.71 -3.67 25.17
C GLY A 644 -11.22 -4.56 24.04
N GLN A 645 -11.19 -4.00 22.86
CA GLN A 645 -10.66 -4.62 21.64
C GLN A 645 -9.96 -3.59 20.77
N LYS A 646 -9.09 -4.04 19.87
CA LYS A 646 -8.63 -3.25 18.74
C LYS A 646 -9.73 -3.16 17.67
N PRO A 647 -9.70 -2.16 16.80
CA PRO A 647 -10.58 -2.14 15.63
C PRO A 647 -10.41 -3.42 14.80
N LEU A 648 -11.51 -4.10 14.52
CA LEU A 648 -11.57 -5.29 13.69
C LEU A 648 -12.42 -4.97 12.47
N THR A 649 -11.86 -5.20 11.29
CA THR A 649 -12.53 -4.97 10.02
C THR A 649 -12.34 -6.18 9.12
N VAL A 650 -13.39 -6.56 8.41
CA VAL A 650 -13.38 -7.62 7.40
C VAL A 650 -14.31 -7.22 6.27
N ALA A 651 -13.95 -7.51 5.03
CA ALA A 651 -14.88 -7.38 3.92
C ALA A 651 -15.97 -8.46 4.02
N GLU A 652 -17.19 -8.18 3.57
CA GLU A 652 -18.23 -9.22 3.48
C GLU A 652 -17.72 -10.39 2.62
N ASP A 653 -18.30 -11.57 2.82
CA ASP A 653 -17.87 -12.84 2.21
C ASP A 653 -16.42 -13.29 2.52
N LYS A 654 -15.74 -12.58 3.41
CA LYS A 654 -14.41 -12.96 3.93
C LYS A 654 -14.50 -13.31 5.40
N SER A 655 -13.48 -14.04 5.86
CA SER A 655 -13.34 -14.46 7.25
C SER A 655 -12.31 -13.62 7.98
N ILE A 656 -12.52 -13.41 9.27
CA ILE A 656 -11.54 -12.79 10.18
C ILE A 656 -11.23 -13.74 11.33
N THR A 657 -9.95 -13.91 11.65
CA THR A 657 -9.52 -14.71 12.79
C THR A 657 -9.19 -13.80 13.97
N VAL A 658 -9.95 -13.94 15.04
CA VAL A 658 -9.74 -13.19 16.29
C VAL A 658 -8.63 -13.84 17.11
N GLN A 659 -7.67 -13.04 17.51
CA GLN A 659 -6.52 -13.46 18.30
C GLN A 659 -6.51 -12.75 19.66
N LEU A 660 -5.75 -13.27 20.63
CA LEU A 660 -5.65 -12.66 21.95
C LEU A 660 -5.12 -11.22 21.91
N ARG A 661 -4.22 -10.93 20.97
CA ARG A 661 -3.66 -9.58 20.76
C ARG A 661 -4.70 -8.54 20.27
N ASP A 662 -5.88 -8.99 19.83
CA ASP A 662 -6.96 -8.12 19.37
C ASP A 662 -7.88 -7.71 20.52
N LEU A 663 -7.70 -8.34 21.67
CA LEU A 663 -8.45 -8.08 22.89
C LEU A 663 -7.59 -7.30 23.89
N THR A 664 -8.21 -6.38 24.60
CA THR A 664 -7.61 -5.67 25.73
C THR A 664 -8.04 -6.36 27.02
N MET A 665 -7.08 -6.84 27.77
CA MET A 665 -7.31 -7.52 29.04
C MET A 665 -7.19 -6.54 30.21
N ALA A 666 -8.00 -6.70 31.25
CA ALA A 666 -7.89 -5.90 32.48
C ALA A 666 -6.57 -6.12 33.22
N THR A 667 -5.98 -7.29 33.09
CA THR A 667 -4.73 -7.68 33.75
C THR A 667 -3.95 -8.62 32.81
N ALA A 668 -2.59 -8.57 32.87
CA ALA A 668 -1.76 -9.54 32.18
C ALA A 668 -1.92 -10.91 32.86
N GLN A 669 -2.53 -11.81 32.11
CA GLN A 669 -2.70 -13.19 32.52
C GLN A 669 -2.38 -14.07 31.33
N SER A 670 -1.76 -15.23 31.57
CA SER A 670 -1.70 -16.26 30.54
C SER A 670 -3.12 -16.70 30.22
N ILE A 671 -3.55 -16.54 28.97
CA ILE A 671 -4.83 -17.02 28.48
C ILE A 671 -4.58 -18.29 27.68
N ASP A 672 -5.32 -19.34 28.00
CA ASP A 672 -5.13 -20.65 27.39
C ASP A 672 -5.91 -20.77 26.07
N SER A 673 -7.09 -20.12 26.01
CA SER A 673 -7.93 -20.16 24.81
C SER A 673 -8.89 -18.98 24.74
N ILE A 674 -9.31 -18.70 23.51
CA ILE A 674 -10.42 -17.80 23.17
C ILE A 674 -11.56 -18.67 22.65
N GLU A 675 -12.76 -18.42 23.12
CA GLU A 675 -13.98 -19.03 22.59
C GLU A 675 -14.93 -17.94 22.12
N ILE A 676 -15.49 -18.14 20.96
CA ILE A 676 -16.45 -17.22 20.36
C ILE A 676 -17.81 -17.92 20.28
N ALA A 677 -18.85 -17.27 20.78
CA ALA A 677 -20.20 -17.80 20.72
C ALA A 677 -20.79 -17.65 19.31
N GLY A 678 -21.58 -18.62 18.87
CA GLY A 678 -22.32 -18.55 17.62
C GLY A 678 -23.35 -17.43 17.62
N GLY A 679 -23.64 -16.91 16.43
CA GLY A 679 -24.64 -15.85 16.24
C GLY A 679 -25.36 -15.98 14.91
N ASP A 680 -26.44 -15.20 14.75
CA ASP A 680 -27.34 -15.33 13.61
C ASP A 680 -26.76 -14.80 12.27
N ASN A 681 -25.77 -13.92 12.35
CA ASN A 681 -25.21 -13.23 11.17
C ASN A 681 -23.79 -13.72 10.78
N TYR A 682 -23.31 -14.80 11.38
CA TYR A 682 -21.99 -15.36 11.07
C TYR A 682 -21.89 -16.84 11.43
N THR A 683 -20.90 -17.50 10.87
CA THR A 683 -20.47 -18.85 11.25
C THR A 683 -19.09 -18.80 11.91
N ILE A 684 -18.74 -19.84 12.67
CA ILE A 684 -17.49 -19.89 13.42
C ILE A 684 -16.75 -21.19 13.11
N GLN A 685 -15.44 -21.08 12.92
CA GLN A 685 -14.52 -22.21 12.94
C GLN A 685 -13.32 -21.89 13.85
N GLY A 686 -13.32 -22.43 15.08
CA GLY A 686 -12.35 -22.05 16.11
C GLY A 686 -12.54 -20.59 16.53
N THR A 687 -11.53 -19.74 16.27
CA THR A 687 -11.62 -18.28 16.49
C THR A 687 -11.84 -17.49 15.20
N THR A 688 -12.09 -18.18 14.09
CA THR A 688 -12.36 -17.55 12.80
C THR A 688 -13.85 -17.32 12.65
N ILE A 689 -14.24 -16.09 12.43
CA ILE A 689 -15.62 -15.62 12.18
C ILE A 689 -15.76 -15.38 10.67
N THR A 690 -16.80 -15.98 10.08
CA THR A 690 -17.19 -15.73 8.69
C THR A 690 -18.57 -15.10 8.70
N PRO A 691 -18.73 -13.83 8.33
CA PRO A 691 -20.06 -13.22 8.17
C PRO A 691 -20.95 -14.06 7.25
N LYS A 692 -22.26 -13.98 7.37
CA LYS A 692 -23.16 -14.54 6.37
C LYS A 692 -22.91 -13.85 5.04
N THR A 693 -23.12 -14.58 3.97
CA THR A 693 -23.02 -14.06 2.60
C THR A 693 -23.76 -12.74 2.48
N ASN A 694 -23.10 -11.74 1.94
CA ASN A 694 -23.65 -10.40 1.68
C ASN A 694 -24.09 -9.65 2.96
N PHE A 695 -23.52 -9.99 4.09
CA PHE A 695 -23.76 -9.25 5.33
C PHE A 695 -22.70 -8.17 5.47
N ASN A 696 -23.09 -6.91 5.43
CA ASN A 696 -22.25 -5.77 5.76
C ASN A 696 -22.81 -4.98 6.96
N GLY A 697 -21.97 -4.15 7.57
CA GLY A 697 -22.30 -3.38 8.74
C GLY A 697 -21.58 -3.86 10.00
N ASN A 698 -22.09 -3.49 11.16
CA ASN A 698 -21.46 -3.84 12.44
C ASN A 698 -21.94 -5.20 12.95
N LEU A 699 -21.05 -6.18 12.91
CA LEU A 699 -21.26 -7.54 13.41
C LEU A 699 -20.87 -7.60 14.89
N GLN A 700 -21.73 -8.17 15.71
CA GLN A 700 -21.50 -8.39 17.14
C GLN A 700 -21.30 -9.88 17.41
N ALA A 701 -20.18 -10.24 18.04
CA ALA A 701 -19.90 -11.60 18.47
C ALA A 701 -19.52 -11.61 19.96
N GLN A 702 -20.00 -12.57 20.72
CA GLN A 702 -19.59 -12.72 22.12
C GLN A 702 -18.30 -13.53 22.21
N VAL A 703 -17.28 -12.97 22.84
CA VAL A 703 -16.02 -13.65 23.10
C VAL A 703 -15.83 -13.89 24.60
N VAL A 704 -15.34 -15.05 24.91
CA VAL A 704 -14.91 -15.47 26.25
C VAL A 704 -13.47 -15.93 26.19
N VAL A 705 -12.65 -15.55 27.15
CA VAL A 705 -11.28 -16.03 27.28
C VAL A 705 -11.18 -16.96 28.50
N LYS A 706 -10.39 -18.02 28.37
CA LYS A 706 -10.24 -19.05 29.42
C LYS A 706 -8.80 -19.13 29.93
N ARG A 707 -8.71 -19.39 31.24
CA ARG A 707 -7.48 -19.66 31.94
C ARG A 707 -7.72 -20.78 32.96
N GLY A 708 -7.15 -21.96 32.76
CA GLY A 708 -7.47 -23.15 33.54
C GLY A 708 -8.98 -23.42 33.53
N ALA A 709 -9.55 -23.52 34.70
CA ALA A 709 -10.99 -23.72 34.91
C ALA A 709 -11.80 -22.39 34.88
N MET A 710 -11.15 -21.23 34.84
CA MET A 710 -11.82 -19.92 34.86
C MET A 710 -12.08 -19.41 33.47
N GLN A 711 -13.19 -18.71 33.34
CA GLN A 711 -13.51 -18.00 32.07
C GLN A 711 -13.94 -16.56 32.36
N SER A 712 -13.70 -15.66 31.42
CA SER A 712 -14.17 -14.27 31.51
C SER A 712 -15.70 -14.19 31.46
N ASP A 713 -16.24 -13.06 31.86
CA ASP A 713 -17.58 -12.71 31.42
C ASP A 713 -17.57 -12.54 29.90
N PRO A 714 -18.69 -12.80 29.21
CA PRO A 714 -18.79 -12.55 27.78
C PRO A 714 -18.53 -11.08 27.45
N TYR A 715 -17.66 -10.83 26.50
CA TYR A 715 -17.40 -9.50 25.95
C TYR A 715 -18.01 -9.41 24.55
N ASN A 716 -18.72 -8.33 24.24
CA ASN A 716 -19.30 -8.10 22.92
C ASN A 716 -18.24 -7.53 22.00
N LEU A 717 -17.68 -8.41 21.18
CA LEU A 717 -16.73 -8.06 20.15
C LEU A 717 -17.46 -7.38 18.98
N SER A 718 -16.97 -6.25 18.53
CA SER A 718 -17.51 -5.49 17.40
C SER A 718 -16.59 -5.61 16.19
N ILE A 719 -17.12 -6.05 15.07
CA ILE A 719 -16.38 -6.24 13.82
C ILE A 719 -17.08 -5.41 12.74
N ALA A 720 -16.38 -4.49 12.13
CA ALA A 720 -16.88 -3.74 10.99
C ALA A 720 -16.79 -4.63 9.74
N VAL A 721 -17.90 -5.04 9.20
CA VAL A 721 -17.97 -5.76 7.92
C VAL A 721 -18.22 -4.70 6.84
N THR A 722 -17.22 -4.53 5.97
CA THR A 722 -17.30 -3.56 4.89
C THR A 722 -17.99 -4.15 3.68
N PRO A 723 -18.82 -3.37 2.99
CA PRO A 723 -19.48 -3.83 1.77
C PRO A 723 -18.45 -4.10 0.67
N VAL A 724 -18.74 -5.08 -0.16
CA VAL A 724 -18.03 -5.40 -1.40
C VAL A 724 -19.08 -5.44 -2.49
N ASN A 725 -18.84 -4.77 -3.57
CA ASN A 725 -19.78 -4.74 -4.67
C ASN A 725 -20.11 -6.15 -5.19
N ASP A 726 -21.39 -6.50 -5.17
CA ASP A 726 -21.94 -7.70 -5.81
C ASP A 726 -22.33 -7.39 -7.26
N ALA A 727 -22.27 -8.38 -8.12
CA ALA A 727 -22.69 -8.20 -9.49
C ALA A 727 -24.24 -8.22 -9.59
N PRO A 728 -24.82 -7.50 -10.55
CA PRO A 728 -26.27 -7.50 -10.77
C PRO A 728 -26.81 -8.90 -11.00
N VAL A 729 -28.06 -9.11 -10.63
CA VAL A 729 -28.82 -10.33 -10.93
C VAL A 729 -29.82 -10.01 -12.04
N ALA A 730 -29.50 -10.48 -13.24
CA ALA A 730 -30.40 -10.38 -14.39
C ALA A 730 -31.39 -11.54 -14.42
N GLN A 731 -32.66 -11.21 -14.67
CA GLN A 731 -33.74 -12.20 -14.86
C GLN A 731 -34.21 -12.15 -16.31
N ASP A 732 -34.36 -13.33 -16.89
CA ASP A 732 -34.79 -13.43 -18.28
C ASP A 732 -36.12 -12.78 -18.54
N ASP A 733 -36.27 -12.13 -19.68
CA ASP A 733 -37.44 -11.41 -20.16
C ASP A 733 -38.14 -12.10 -21.29
N THR A 734 -39.38 -11.78 -21.45
CA THR A 734 -40.17 -12.22 -22.61
C THR A 734 -40.94 -11.06 -23.23
N ALA A 735 -40.98 -11.02 -24.55
CA ALA A 735 -41.78 -10.04 -25.26
C ALA A 735 -42.46 -10.66 -26.50
N SER A 736 -43.48 -9.99 -27.02
CA SER A 736 -44.10 -10.41 -28.26
C SER A 736 -44.34 -9.23 -29.21
N VAL A 737 -44.12 -9.42 -30.49
CA VAL A 737 -44.30 -8.42 -31.52
C VAL A 737 -45.18 -8.96 -32.66
N GLU A 738 -46.02 -8.13 -33.27
CA GLU A 738 -46.85 -8.50 -34.37
C GLU A 738 -46.06 -8.78 -35.64
N TYR A 739 -46.56 -9.68 -36.48
CA TYR A 739 -45.96 -9.98 -37.78
C TYR A 739 -45.84 -8.73 -38.68
N GLY A 740 -44.72 -8.62 -39.44
CA GLY A 740 -44.55 -7.63 -40.50
C GLY A 740 -43.78 -6.37 -40.07
N ALA A 741 -42.47 -6.43 -39.97
CA ALA A 741 -41.57 -5.29 -39.75
C ALA A 741 -41.98 -4.36 -38.59
N LYS A 742 -42.48 -4.92 -37.49
CA LYS A 742 -42.89 -4.18 -36.28
C LYS A 742 -41.73 -4.05 -35.30
N GLN A 743 -41.74 -2.91 -34.63
CA GLN A 743 -40.77 -2.61 -33.58
C GLN A 743 -41.44 -2.70 -32.20
N ILE A 744 -40.70 -3.22 -31.23
CA ILE A 744 -41.01 -3.16 -29.83
C ILE A 744 -39.87 -2.58 -29.04
N GLN A 745 -40.21 -1.99 -27.90
CA GLN A 745 -39.26 -1.53 -26.89
C GLN A 745 -39.50 -2.36 -25.64
N VAL A 746 -38.46 -2.99 -25.11
CA VAL A 746 -38.52 -3.84 -23.93
C VAL A 746 -37.57 -3.29 -22.89
N LYS A 747 -38.10 -2.98 -21.73
CA LYS A 747 -37.34 -2.50 -20.57
C LYS A 747 -36.89 -3.69 -19.75
N VAL A 748 -35.83 -4.31 -20.19
CA VAL A 748 -35.29 -5.56 -19.63
C VAL A 748 -34.68 -5.43 -18.22
N LEU A 749 -34.51 -4.22 -17.71
CA LEU A 749 -34.01 -3.98 -16.35
C LEU A 749 -35.14 -3.91 -15.28
N GLU A 750 -36.43 -4.01 -15.65
CA GLU A 750 -37.54 -3.84 -14.69
C GLU A 750 -37.65 -5.00 -13.69
N ASN A 751 -37.20 -6.19 -14.04
CA ASN A 751 -37.17 -7.39 -13.19
C ASN A 751 -35.75 -7.70 -12.67
N ASP A 752 -34.72 -6.99 -13.10
CA ASP A 752 -33.35 -7.11 -12.66
C ASP A 752 -33.17 -6.43 -11.30
N SER A 753 -32.20 -6.89 -10.54
CA SER A 753 -31.91 -6.36 -9.22
C SER A 753 -30.43 -6.37 -8.95
N ASP A 754 -30.04 -5.49 -8.10
CA ASP A 754 -28.70 -5.45 -7.53
C ASP A 754 -28.79 -5.60 -6.01
N LEU A 755 -27.86 -6.35 -5.44
CA LEU A 755 -27.88 -6.64 -4.02
C LEU A 755 -27.46 -5.43 -3.18
N ASP A 756 -26.54 -4.62 -3.68
CA ASP A 756 -26.09 -3.38 -3.07
C ASP A 756 -27.09 -2.23 -3.30
N GLY A 757 -28.07 -2.46 -4.16
CA GLY A 757 -29.09 -1.47 -4.52
C GLY A 757 -28.64 -0.47 -5.55
N ASP A 758 -27.62 -0.81 -6.32
CA ASP A 758 -27.07 0.03 -7.35
C ASP A 758 -27.99 0.24 -8.56
N ALA A 759 -27.82 1.35 -9.21
CA ALA A 759 -28.53 1.66 -10.42
C ALA A 759 -28.01 0.84 -11.60
N LEU A 760 -28.89 0.02 -12.18
CA LEU A 760 -28.55 -0.86 -13.29
C LEU A 760 -28.62 -0.13 -14.64
N LYS A 761 -27.74 -0.51 -15.56
CA LYS A 761 -27.75 -0.05 -16.95
C LYS A 761 -27.40 -1.17 -17.91
N LEU A 762 -27.98 -1.09 -19.11
CA LEU A 762 -27.60 -1.94 -20.23
C LEU A 762 -26.27 -1.44 -20.82
N THR A 763 -25.31 -2.32 -20.98
CA THR A 763 -24.00 -2.02 -21.55
C THR A 763 -23.73 -2.77 -22.85
N GLY A 764 -24.50 -3.80 -23.16
CA GLY A 764 -24.31 -4.56 -24.39
C GLY A 764 -25.49 -5.43 -24.77
N VAL A 765 -25.58 -5.76 -26.03
CA VAL A 765 -26.49 -6.79 -26.53
C VAL A 765 -25.75 -7.68 -27.53
N ASN A 766 -26.04 -8.98 -27.47
CA ASN A 766 -25.52 -9.95 -28.43
C ASN A 766 -26.70 -10.67 -29.09
N TYR A 767 -26.79 -10.54 -30.41
CA TYR A 767 -27.89 -11.06 -31.19
C TYR A 767 -27.44 -11.55 -32.57
N ALA A 768 -27.85 -12.73 -32.95
CA ALA A 768 -27.51 -13.36 -34.20
C ALA A 768 -28.75 -13.83 -35.00
N GLY A 769 -29.94 -13.32 -34.64
CA GLY A 769 -31.19 -13.71 -35.28
C GLY A 769 -31.53 -12.91 -36.56
N ASN A 770 -32.79 -12.96 -36.94
CA ASN A 770 -33.27 -12.46 -38.24
C ASN A 770 -33.69 -10.96 -38.23
N GLY A 771 -33.91 -10.40 -37.04
CA GLY A 771 -34.34 -9.01 -36.85
C GLY A 771 -33.18 -8.01 -36.79
N THR A 772 -33.49 -6.80 -36.35
CA THR A 772 -32.51 -5.81 -35.97
C THR A 772 -32.69 -5.43 -34.50
N VAL A 773 -31.57 -5.32 -33.78
CA VAL A 773 -31.54 -4.94 -32.38
C VAL A 773 -30.72 -3.67 -32.24
N THR A 774 -31.23 -2.72 -31.47
CA THR A 774 -30.52 -1.57 -30.92
C THR A 774 -30.89 -1.46 -29.45
N PHE A 775 -30.08 -0.76 -28.69
CA PHE A 775 -30.34 -0.57 -27.25
C PHE A 775 -29.89 0.80 -26.77
N ASN A 776 -30.37 1.20 -25.64
CA ASN A 776 -29.85 2.29 -24.83
C ASN A 776 -29.66 1.78 -23.39
N GLU A 777 -29.23 2.62 -22.48
CA GLU A 777 -28.92 2.23 -21.09
C GLU A 777 -30.10 1.58 -20.33
N GLN A 778 -31.32 1.63 -20.83
CA GLN A 778 -32.52 1.20 -20.11
C GLN A 778 -33.38 0.17 -20.86
N MET A 779 -33.27 0.06 -22.17
CA MET A 779 -34.16 -0.80 -22.93
C MET A 779 -33.53 -1.35 -24.21
N ILE A 780 -34.04 -2.48 -24.64
CA ILE A 780 -33.74 -3.09 -25.93
C ILE A 780 -34.86 -2.71 -26.91
N ILE A 781 -34.48 -2.35 -28.10
CA ILE A 781 -35.37 -2.01 -29.23
C ILE A 781 -35.16 -3.10 -30.27
N TYR A 782 -36.15 -3.97 -30.41
CA TYR A 782 -36.16 -5.03 -31.43
C TYR A 782 -37.11 -4.70 -32.57
N THR A 783 -36.67 -4.90 -33.78
CA THR A 783 -37.50 -4.76 -34.99
C THR A 783 -37.56 -6.10 -35.73
N ALA A 784 -38.76 -6.65 -35.81
CA ALA A 784 -38.99 -7.92 -36.52
C ALA A 784 -38.81 -7.77 -38.02
N PRO A 785 -38.27 -8.78 -38.73
CA PRO A 785 -38.27 -8.78 -40.19
C PRO A 785 -39.69 -8.83 -40.77
N ALA A 786 -39.87 -8.34 -41.99
CA ALA A 786 -41.17 -8.24 -42.66
C ALA A 786 -41.88 -9.61 -42.81
N ASP A 787 -41.10 -10.67 -43.07
CA ASP A 787 -41.62 -11.99 -43.45
C ASP A 787 -41.19 -13.10 -42.50
N PHE A 788 -40.98 -12.77 -41.20
CA PHE A 788 -40.56 -13.73 -40.19
C PHE A 788 -41.64 -13.86 -39.12
N SER A 789 -41.92 -15.09 -38.67
CA SER A 789 -42.63 -15.43 -37.44
C SER A 789 -41.88 -16.56 -36.73
N GLY A 790 -41.85 -16.50 -35.43
CA GLY A 790 -41.08 -17.43 -34.62
C GLY A 790 -40.53 -16.82 -33.37
N LYS A 791 -39.60 -17.53 -32.74
CA LYS A 791 -38.93 -17.05 -31.54
C LYS A 791 -37.52 -16.53 -31.90
N GLU A 792 -37.16 -15.45 -31.30
CA GLU A 792 -35.85 -14.84 -31.36
C GLU A 792 -35.33 -14.68 -29.95
N GLN A 793 -34.00 -14.81 -29.76
CA GLN A 793 -33.35 -14.70 -28.47
C GLN A 793 -32.24 -13.64 -28.54
N ILE A 794 -32.26 -12.73 -27.60
CA ILE A 794 -31.30 -11.62 -27.49
C ILE A 794 -30.64 -11.73 -26.13
N SER A 795 -29.34 -11.95 -26.09
CA SER A 795 -28.56 -11.86 -24.84
C SER A 795 -28.20 -10.41 -24.57
N TYR A 796 -28.39 -9.94 -23.36
CA TYR A 796 -28.02 -8.58 -22.97
C TYR A 796 -27.10 -8.58 -21.73
N THR A 797 -26.31 -7.53 -21.61
CA THR A 797 -25.36 -7.33 -20.49
C THR A 797 -25.85 -6.17 -19.65
N VAL A 798 -26.02 -6.45 -18.36
CA VAL A 798 -26.37 -5.48 -17.33
C VAL A 798 -25.14 -5.16 -16.53
N SER A 799 -24.91 -3.90 -16.24
CA SER A 799 -23.83 -3.42 -15.36
C SER A 799 -24.42 -2.60 -14.23
N ASP A 800 -23.84 -2.74 -13.05
CA ASP A 800 -24.03 -1.85 -11.92
C ASP A 800 -23.28 -0.51 -12.08
N ALA A 801 -23.32 0.32 -11.06
CA ALA A 801 -22.64 1.61 -11.03
C ALA A 801 -21.11 1.47 -10.88
N GLN A 802 -20.61 0.37 -10.32
CA GLN A 802 -19.22 0.07 -10.08
C GLN A 802 -18.55 -0.72 -11.22
N GLY A 803 -19.34 -1.17 -12.19
CA GLY A 803 -18.85 -1.81 -13.40
C GLY A 803 -18.83 -3.34 -13.37
N ALA A 804 -19.37 -3.98 -12.32
CA ALA A 804 -19.61 -5.42 -12.36
C ALA A 804 -20.78 -5.73 -13.30
N THR A 805 -20.75 -6.89 -13.95
CA THR A 805 -21.67 -7.21 -15.03
C THR A 805 -22.25 -8.61 -14.91
N THR A 806 -23.49 -8.75 -15.36
CA THR A 806 -24.14 -10.04 -15.57
C THR A 806 -24.85 -10.07 -16.93
N THR A 807 -25.29 -11.24 -17.37
CA THR A 807 -26.02 -11.39 -18.62
C THR A 807 -27.39 -11.96 -18.38
N GLY A 808 -28.40 -11.36 -19.01
CA GLY A 808 -29.77 -11.88 -19.10
C GLY A 808 -30.15 -12.22 -20.54
N GLN A 809 -31.32 -12.81 -20.71
CA GLN A 809 -31.86 -13.17 -22.00
C GLN A 809 -33.25 -12.55 -22.21
N LEU A 810 -33.51 -12.03 -23.41
CA LEU A 810 -34.81 -11.59 -23.83
C LEU A 810 -35.30 -12.52 -24.96
N ASP A 811 -36.38 -13.27 -24.66
CA ASP A 811 -37.05 -14.10 -25.62
C ASP A 811 -38.16 -13.30 -26.31
N VAL A 812 -38.01 -13.01 -27.60
CA VAL A 812 -39.00 -12.30 -28.41
C VAL A 812 -39.79 -13.28 -29.26
N THR A 813 -41.12 -13.26 -29.16
CA THR A 813 -41.99 -14.07 -30.00
C THR A 813 -42.63 -13.18 -31.10
N VAL A 814 -42.24 -13.37 -32.33
CA VAL A 814 -42.89 -12.74 -33.50
C VAL A 814 -44.13 -13.56 -33.86
N LYS A 815 -45.30 -12.96 -33.72
CA LYS A 815 -46.59 -13.65 -33.93
C LYS A 815 -46.75 -14.10 -35.38
N GLU A 816 -47.62 -15.07 -35.60
CA GLU A 816 -47.95 -15.54 -36.93
C GLU A 816 -48.80 -14.51 -37.72
N LYS A 817 -48.70 -14.56 -39.06
CA LYS A 817 -49.49 -13.72 -39.92
C LYS A 817 -50.99 -14.07 -39.79
N THR A 818 -51.76 -13.10 -39.32
CA THR A 818 -53.21 -13.29 -39.18
C THR A 818 -53.82 -13.54 -40.54
N LYS A 819 -54.42 -14.72 -40.76
CA LYS A 819 -55.23 -14.98 -41.96
C LYS A 819 -56.47 -14.12 -41.86
N VAL A 820 -56.57 -13.12 -42.75
CA VAL A 820 -57.81 -12.38 -42.97
C VAL A 820 -58.83 -13.33 -43.67
N THR A 821 -59.71 -13.90 -42.93
CA THR A 821 -60.94 -14.49 -43.53
C THR A 821 -61.96 -13.38 -43.79
N GLY A 822 -62.29 -13.16 -45.10
CA GLY A 822 -63.21 -12.16 -45.52
C GLY A 822 -64.67 -12.44 -45.07
N PRO A 823 -65.58 -11.44 -45.13
CA PRO A 823 -66.83 -11.50 -44.47
C PRO A 823 -67.87 -12.31 -45.30
N THR A 824 -68.60 -13.17 -44.66
CA THR A 824 -69.82 -13.76 -45.23
C THR A 824 -71.04 -13.13 -44.56
N PRO A 825 -72.18 -12.87 -45.33
CA PRO A 825 -73.18 -11.88 -45.00
C PRO A 825 -74.22 -12.38 -43.99
N THR A 826 -74.69 -11.44 -43.28
CA THR A 826 -75.90 -11.52 -42.37
C THR A 826 -77.15 -12.00 -43.09
N PRO A 827 -78.13 -12.66 -42.35
CA PRO A 827 -79.50 -12.16 -42.33
C PRO A 827 -80.02 -11.95 -40.91
N GLU A 828 -80.69 -10.86 -40.78
CA GLU A 828 -81.62 -10.47 -39.70
C GLU A 828 -82.92 -11.23 -39.75
N PRO A 829 -83.85 -10.89 -38.85
CA PRO A 829 -84.07 -11.24 -37.47
C PRO A 829 -85.37 -12.03 -37.26
N ILE A 830 -85.64 -12.54 -36.10
CA ILE A 830 -87.05 -12.64 -35.58
C ILE A 830 -87.03 -12.77 -34.03
N SER A 831 -87.92 -12.01 -33.49
CA SER A 831 -88.27 -11.72 -32.09
C SER A 831 -88.82 -12.82 -31.26
N LYS A 832 -88.73 -12.49 -29.95
CA LYS A 832 -89.77 -12.80 -28.92
C LYS A 832 -89.58 -14.02 -28.02
N ASP A 833 -89.40 -13.65 -26.84
CA ASP A 833 -90.21 -13.74 -25.64
C ASP A 833 -90.04 -14.96 -24.75
N ASN A 834 -89.80 -14.52 -23.55
CA ASN A 834 -90.33 -15.00 -22.25
C ASN A 834 -89.79 -16.22 -21.56
N ALA A 835 -89.42 -15.85 -20.44
CA ALA A 835 -89.88 -16.34 -19.15
C ALA A 835 -89.33 -17.64 -18.54
N ASP A 836 -88.80 -17.42 -17.50
CA ASP A 836 -89.15 -17.96 -16.18
C ASP A 836 -88.32 -19.14 -15.67
N LYS A 837 -87.80 -18.83 -14.53
CA LYS A 837 -87.69 -19.59 -13.23
C LYS A 837 -86.74 -20.75 -13.07
N SER A 838 -86.04 -20.40 -11.99
CA SER A 838 -85.87 -21.20 -10.76
C SER A 838 -84.80 -22.27 -10.84
N SER A 839 -84.03 -22.20 -9.95
CA SER A 839 -83.84 -22.58 -8.58
C SER A 839 -82.65 -23.46 -8.44
N ASP A 840 -81.94 -23.05 -7.56
CA ASP A 840 -81.52 -23.57 -6.29
C ASP A 840 -80.22 -24.38 -6.21
N SER A 841 -79.60 -23.92 -5.32
CA SER A 841 -78.85 -24.47 -4.13
C SER A 841 -77.43 -24.87 -4.41
N GLY A 842 -76.55 -24.48 -3.69
CA GLY A 842 -76.29 -24.23 -2.30
C GLY A 842 -74.84 -24.67 -2.11
N SER A 843 -74.05 -24.21 -1.41
CA SER A 843 -73.84 -23.65 -0.12
C SER A 843 -72.31 -23.66 0.16
N LEU A 844 -71.90 -22.56 0.68
CA LEU A 844 -71.29 -22.38 2.03
C LEU A 844 -69.99 -23.12 2.28
N TRP A 845 -69.01 -22.54 2.81
CA TRP A 845 -68.77 -21.59 3.93
C TRP A 845 -67.37 -21.05 3.78
N SER A 846 -67.04 -19.88 4.00
CA SER A 846 -67.04 -18.87 5.06
C SER A 846 -65.65 -18.55 5.50
N LEU A 847 -65.40 -17.30 5.48
CA LEU A 847 -65.26 -16.28 6.54
C LEU A 847 -63.91 -16.30 7.24
N LEU A 848 -63.29 -15.32 7.56
CA LEU A 848 -63.44 -13.92 7.97
C LEU A 848 -62.01 -13.45 8.08
N GLY A 849 -61.55 -12.30 7.87
CA GLY A 849 -62.11 -11.00 8.13
C GLY A 849 -61.14 -10.15 8.86
N ILE A 850 -61.05 -9.00 8.41
CA ILE A 850 -61.19 -7.72 9.12
C ILE A 850 -59.95 -7.18 9.86
N MET A 851 -59.41 -6.10 9.34
CA MET A 851 -59.52 -4.69 9.81
C MET A 851 -58.66 -4.35 11.01
N LEU A 852 -57.96 -3.30 11.05
CA LEU A 852 -58.02 -1.87 10.74
C LEU A 852 -57.29 -1.09 11.83
N LEU A 853 -56.75 0.06 11.47
CA LEU A 853 -56.46 1.29 12.26
C LEU A 853 -55.20 1.22 13.12
N GLY A 854 -54.19 1.99 12.90
CA GLY A 854 -54.21 3.47 12.73
C GLY A 854 -54.03 4.15 14.07
N LEU A 855 -52.93 4.78 14.28
CA LEU A 855 -52.91 6.11 14.90
C LEU A 855 -51.46 6.61 15.12
N ARG A 856 -51.22 7.77 14.56
CA ARG A 856 -50.17 8.72 14.87
C ARG A 856 -50.06 8.97 16.36
N ARG A 857 -48.86 9.25 16.82
CA ARG A 857 -48.56 10.45 17.63
C ARG A 857 -47.06 10.77 17.63
N GLN A 858 -46.75 11.94 17.10
CA GLN A 858 -45.64 12.76 17.46
C GLN A 858 -45.63 13.01 18.96
N TRP A 859 -44.46 13.15 19.51
CA TRP A 859 -44.08 14.26 20.41
C TRP A 859 -42.58 14.28 20.59
N SER A 860 -42.01 15.31 20.25
CA SER A 860 -40.98 16.25 20.44
C SER A 860 -40.49 16.44 21.89
N LEU A 861 -39.20 16.74 21.97
CA LEU A 861 -38.50 17.72 22.79
C LEU A 861 -37.79 17.26 24.07
N ARG A 862 -36.49 17.53 23.98
CA ARG A 862 -35.58 18.08 24.99
C ARG A 862 -35.11 17.21 26.17
N ALA A 863 -33.85 16.92 26.24
CA ALA A 863 -32.78 17.67 26.94
C ALA A 863 -31.42 17.19 26.39
#